data_66a22eda89cbbd453c0cf3754ada5918
#
_entry.id   66a22eda89cbbd453c0cf3754ada5918
#
_cell.length_a   1.000
_cell.length_b   1.000
_cell.length_c   1.000
_cell.angle_alpha   90.00
_cell.angle_beta   90.00
_cell.angle_gamma   90.00
#
_symmetry.space_group_name_H-M   'P 1'
#
loop_
_entity.id
_entity.type
_entity.pdbx_description
1 polymer ?
#
loop_
_entity_poly.entity_id
_entity_poly.type
_entity_poly.pdbx_seq_one_letter_code
_entity_poly.pdbx_strand_id
1 'polypeptide(L)'
;MVRLPLLLSGIALLPALAAAQERAPAEPDRHGPAPDAEMAGDEDIVVTGQRPPGSVIGDIAPELVLSPADIRTYGVSSITDLIAELGPQTTSGRGGRPVVLLNGKRISSFAEIRDIPTEAILRAEILPEEVALKYGYRADQKVVNIVLRPRFRTTTAELTGAAPTEGGQSSTSAESSLLRINKEGRFNLALKYQRSSALYEDERDIVADTPRRPYDVTGNITAPVYGDEIDPALSALAGQPVTAAGVPAAAAQDAQPLTAFNRPINTTDTGRYRTLLPQTDSVSMNAVLNRTIFGDVSATVNGTLSYDESDSAQGLATASIRLPGESPFSPFAGETRLYRYLDEIDPRTQQSKTVTGHLGFTLSGAAKGWQWNATGNYDRTEIRTRTRNGVDIADFQAGIDALDPTLNPFAPIPAALMGSPLIDRARSVEGVGNIQLVANGTLARLPAGPVSATVKLGGEFNDLDAHSTRAGMMTDSDLSRDIASGQISLDLPLASRKRGFIGPLGELSANVNLAYDRLSDFGGLTTLGYGLNWTPIPAIRLIASVTEDENAPTMQQLGNPTIATSGVRIFDYVRGETVDVTRISGGNPTLQADDRRVFKLGATIRPFTGNDLTLSADYVNSRVRDAVAAFPTPTAAIEAAFPDRFVRDASGQLVSVDSRPINFTRQNSEELRWGINFSKQLSSPPAGAGNRPMLRELARDAGDGPPAERPAGSDADRPRGAGFGPGGGGFGRGPGGRGTRMQFAVYHTVHLREEILVRPDGPMLDLLDGDAIGSTGGQPRHEVEAQAGLTHNGLGARLSAAWRSGTDVNGGPDGSDSLHFSSLTTINLRFFADLGQQAKLVSAVPFLRGSRLTLSVTNLFNERMRVRDADGITPVSYQPDYLDPLGRSIRISFRKLFFPPRPSGPRP
;
A
#
# COMPACT_ATOMS: atom_id res chain seq x y z
N MET A 1 -14.28 31.55 5.46
CA MET A 1 -13.19 32.54 5.51
C MET A 1 -12.46 32.38 6.83
N VAL A 2 -11.41 31.60 6.86
CA VAL A 2 -10.53 31.48 8.03
C VAL A 2 -9.13 31.81 7.55
N ARG A 3 -8.58 32.87 8.11
CA ARG A 3 -7.24 33.38 7.83
C ARG A 3 -6.22 32.39 8.38
N LEU A 4 -5.38 31.85 7.50
CA LEU A 4 -4.17 31.11 7.83
C LEU A 4 -3.11 32.14 8.30
N PRO A 5 -2.51 32.03 9.47
CA PRO A 5 -1.31 32.78 9.77
C PRO A 5 -0.13 32.04 9.15
N LEU A 6 0.52 32.70 8.17
CA LEU A 6 1.84 32.36 7.67
C LEU A 6 2.86 32.55 8.80
N LEU A 7 3.34 31.44 9.37
CA LEU A 7 4.57 31.42 10.14
C LEU A 7 5.73 31.10 9.20
N LEU A 8 6.18 32.12 8.49
CA LEU A 8 7.51 32.20 7.88
C LEU A 8 8.43 32.84 8.92
N SER A 9 9.17 32.00 9.63
CA SER A 9 10.27 32.48 10.47
C SER A 9 11.55 31.72 10.12
N GLY A 10 12.41 32.41 9.38
CA GLY A 10 13.84 32.41 9.58
C GLY A 10 14.62 31.18 9.18
N ILE A 11 14.85 30.97 7.86
CA ILE A 11 16.08 30.31 7.41
C ILE A 11 17.10 31.42 7.14
N ALA A 12 18.00 31.60 8.09
CA ALA A 12 19.14 32.52 7.95
C ALA A 12 20.10 31.99 6.87
N LEU A 13 20.20 32.70 5.77
CA LEU A 13 21.26 32.58 4.77
C LEU A 13 22.57 33.05 5.38
N LEU A 14 23.52 32.18 5.57
CA LEU A 14 24.93 32.52 5.81
C LEU A 14 25.59 32.85 4.46
N PRO A 15 26.29 33.98 4.37
CA PRO A 15 26.96 34.35 3.13
C PRO A 15 28.28 33.58 2.94
N ALA A 16 28.50 33.12 1.71
CA ALA A 16 29.77 32.53 1.26
C ALA A 16 30.84 33.58 1.24
N LEU A 17 31.90 33.36 2.00
CA LEU A 17 33.20 34.04 1.81
C LEU A 17 33.94 33.40 0.64
N ALA A 18 34.10 34.16 -0.44
CA ALA A 18 35.02 33.87 -1.50
C ALA A 18 36.42 34.33 -1.05
N ALA A 19 37.37 33.39 -0.98
CA ALA A 19 38.78 33.70 -0.92
C ALA A 19 39.45 33.20 -2.21
N ALA A 20 39.90 34.13 -2.98
CA ALA A 20 40.79 33.89 -4.11
C ALA A 20 42.18 33.56 -3.58
N GLN A 21 42.83 32.53 -4.13
CA GLN A 21 44.28 32.41 -4.03
C GLN A 21 44.92 31.95 -5.35
N GLU A 22 45.99 32.61 -5.65
CA GLU A 22 46.80 32.75 -6.84
C GLU A 22 47.40 31.44 -7.36
N ARG A 23 47.66 31.47 -8.68
CA ARG A 23 48.56 30.59 -9.42
C ARG A 23 50.03 30.97 -9.19
N ALA A 24 50.88 29.97 -9.12
CA ALA A 24 52.28 30.06 -9.50
C ALA A 24 52.75 28.75 -10.17
N PRO A 25 53.85 28.77 -10.96
CA PRO A 25 53.89 28.08 -12.26
C PRO A 25 54.75 26.79 -12.29
N ALA A 26 54.63 26.08 -13.43
CA ALA A 26 55.36 24.86 -13.78
C ALA A 26 56.81 25.15 -14.17
N GLU A 27 57.71 24.18 -13.95
CA GLU A 27 58.80 23.75 -14.84
C GLU A 27 59.69 22.66 -14.21
N PRO A 28 60.59 21.96 -14.93
CA PRO A 28 60.40 21.01 -16.02
C PRO A 28 61.12 19.64 -15.81
N ASP A 29 60.97 18.80 -16.83
CA ASP A 29 61.60 17.49 -17.09
C ASP A 29 63.00 17.22 -16.65
N ARG A 30 63.26 15.97 -16.19
CA ARG A 30 64.59 15.28 -16.39
C ARG A 30 64.35 13.80 -16.64
N HIS A 31 64.75 13.40 -17.86
CA HIS A 31 64.99 12.01 -18.26
C HIS A 31 66.16 11.39 -17.50
N GLY A 32 66.04 10.11 -17.14
CA GLY A 32 67.11 9.21 -16.77
C GLY A 32 66.79 7.79 -17.17
N PRO A 33 67.70 6.95 -17.58
CA PRO A 33 67.49 5.76 -18.42
C PRO A 33 67.07 4.52 -17.63
N ALA A 34 66.38 3.59 -18.36
CA ALA A 34 65.95 2.30 -17.92
C ALA A 34 67.09 1.35 -17.57
N PRO A 35 66.93 0.44 -16.63
CA PRO A 35 67.62 -0.84 -16.59
C PRO A 35 66.74 -2.04 -16.99
N ASP A 36 67.48 -3.03 -17.45
CA ASP A 36 67.04 -4.22 -18.15
C ASP A 36 66.03 -5.15 -17.50
N ALA A 37 65.40 -5.90 -18.41
CA ALA A 37 64.40 -6.91 -18.14
C ALA A 37 64.97 -8.12 -17.40
N GLU A 38 64.42 -8.50 -16.28
CA GLU A 38 64.42 -9.85 -15.75
C GLU A 38 63.03 -10.47 -15.81
N MET A 39 62.95 -11.67 -16.35
CA MET A 39 61.76 -12.50 -16.51
C MET A 39 61.15 -12.81 -15.14
N ALA A 40 59.93 -12.37 -14.90
CA ALA A 40 59.11 -12.80 -13.82
C ALA A 40 57.83 -13.43 -14.42
N GLY A 41 57.43 -14.51 -13.81
CA GLY A 41 56.47 -15.49 -14.25
C GLY A 41 55.06 -15.01 -14.63
N ASP A 42 54.35 -15.92 -15.25
CA ASP A 42 52.91 -15.84 -15.59
C ASP A 42 52.07 -15.28 -14.42
N GLU A 43 51.86 -13.97 -14.40
CA GLU A 43 50.76 -13.38 -13.64
C GLU A 43 49.50 -13.48 -14.51
N ASP A 44 48.60 -14.37 -14.12
CA ASP A 44 47.22 -14.40 -14.60
C ASP A 44 46.66 -12.98 -14.58
N ILE A 45 46.44 -12.39 -15.76
CA ILE A 45 45.75 -11.13 -15.91
C ILE A 45 44.26 -11.42 -15.56
N VAL A 46 43.93 -11.27 -14.28
CA VAL A 46 42.55 -11.24 -13.82
C VAL A 46 41.90 -9.96 -14.33
N VAL A 47 41.25 -10.01 -15.48
CA VAL A 47 40.39 -8.93 -15.97
C VAL A 47 39.21 -8.81 -15.02
N THR A 48 39.34 -8.05 -13.96
CA THR A 48 38.20 -7.62 -13.13
C THR A 48 37.38 -6.63 -13.95
N GLY A 49 36.33 -7.13 -14.63
CA GLY A 49 35.38 -6.30 -15.34
C GLY A 49 34.84 -5.25 -14.38
N GLN A 50 34.99 -3.95 -14.69
CA GLN A 50 34.41 -2.88 -13.89
C GLN A 50 32.90 -3.10 -13.77
N ARG A 51 32.39 -3.12 -12.54
CA ARG A 51 30.93 -3.22 -12.29
C ARG A 51 30.22 -2.06 -12.98
N PRO A 52 29.06 -2.31 -13.62
CA PRO A 52 28.28 -1.22 -14.19
C PRO A 52 27.96 -0.15 -13.13
N PRO A 53 28.02 1.14 -13.45
CA PRO A 53 27.66 2.19 -12.50
C PRO A 53 26.27 1.97 -11.90
N GLY A 54 26.11 2.17 -10.58
CA GLY A 54 24.86 2.00 -9.86
C GLY A 54 24.51 0.55 -9.51
N SER A 55 25.43 -0.41 -9.66
CA SER A 55 25.24 -1.79 -9.18
C SER A 55 25.28 -1.86 -7.65
N VAL A 56 24.62 -2.89 -7.11
CA VAL A 56 24.57 -3.16 -5.66
C VAL A 56 25.92 -3.65 -5.12
N ILE A 57 26.09 -3.62 -3.80
CA ILE A 57 27.25 -4.14 -3.09
C ILE A 57 27.30 -5.67 -3.23
N GLY A 58 28.47 -6.22 -3.56
CA GLY A 58 28.71 -7.66 -3.70
C GLY A 58 28.59 -8.17 -5.14
N ASP A 59 28.85 -9.46 -5.36
CA ASP A 59 28.85 -10.12 -6.67
C ASP A 59 27.56 -10.94 -6.93
N ILE A 60 26.47 -10.55 -6.27
CA ILE A 60 25.18 -11.24 -6.38
C ILE A 60 24.50 -10.82 -7.68
N ALA A 61 24.22 -11.78 -8.55
CA ALA A 61 23.53 -11.53 -9.82
C ALA A 61 22.04 -11.23 -9.57
N PRO A 62 21.47 -10.21 -10.25
CA PRO A 62 20.04 -9.97 -10.19
C PRO A 62 19.20 -11.16 -10.65
N GLU A 63 18.05 -11.37 -10.06
CA GLU A 63 17.05 -12.35 -10.53
C GLU A 63 16.41 -11.91 -11.82
N LEU A 64 16.15 -10.59 -11.96
CA LEU A 64 15.59 -9.99 -13.15
C LEU A 64 16.23 -8.62 -13.39
N VAL A 65 16.58 -8.34 -14.64
CA VAL A 65 17.06 -7.02 -15.07
C VAL A 65 16.09 -6.46 -16.09
N LEU A 66 15.48 -5.35 -15.78
CA LEU A 66 14.56 -4.64 -16.66
C LEU A 66 15.30 -3.51 -17.36
N SER A 67 15.40 -3.59 -18.68
CA SER A 67 15.89 -2.50 -19.53
C SER A 67 14.84 -1.37 -19.63
N PRO A 68 15.19 -0.17 -20.15
CA PRO A 68 14.18 0.88 -20.39
C PRO A 68 13.07 0.44 -21.37
N ALA A 69 13.36 -0.55 -22.22
CA ALA A 69 12.36 -1.11 -23.12
C ALA A 69 11.38 -2.01 -22.36
N ASP A 70 11.88 -2.81 -21.40
CA ASP A 70 11.03 -3.63 -20.50
C ASP A 70 10.15 -2.76 -19.62
N ILE A 71 10.72 -1.72 -19.01
CA ILE A 71 9.99 -0.79 -18.13
C ILE A 71 8.84 -0.12 -18.90
N ARG A 72 9.03 0.22 -20.17
CA ARG A 72 7.95 0.77 -21.01
C ARG A 72 6.80 -0.20 -21.25
N THR A 73 7.04 -1.53 -21.23
CA THR A 73 5.97 -2.51 -21.42
C THR A 73 4.95 -2.52 -20.30
N TYR A 74 5.33 -2.02 -19.12
CA TYR A 74 4.40 -1.88 -18.00
C TYR A 74 3.40 -0.72 -18.19
N GLY A 75 3.69 0.24 -19.08
CA GLY A 75 2.80 1.36 -19.36
C GLY A 75 2.60 2.31 -18.19
N VAL A 76 3.54 2.36 -17.25
CA VAL A 76 3.48 3.14 -16.01
C VAL A 76 4.27 4.43 -16.10
N SER A 77 3.91 5.41 -15.26
CA SER A 77 4.40 6.78 -15.31
C SER A 77 5.51 7.08 -14.30
N SER A 78 5.48 6.45 -13.13
CA SER A 78 6.36 6.74 -12.00
C SER A 78 7.07 5.48 -11.47
N ILE A 79 8.06 5.65 -10.59
CA ILE A 79 8.67 4.53 -9.86
C ILE A 79 7.63 3.87 -8.94
N THR A 80 6.74 4.64 -8.32
CA THR A 80 5.64 4.09 -7.50
C THR A 80 4.81 3.09 -8.28
N ASP A 81 4.35 3.48 -9.47
CA ASP A 81 3.54 2.60 -10.31
C ASP A 81 4.34 1.38 -10.80
N LEU A 82 5.64 1.57 -11.11
CA LEU A 82 6.51 0.46 -11.52
C LEU A 82 6.65 -0.57 -10.40
N ILE A 83 6.94 -0.14 -9.17
CA ILE A 83 7.07 -1.05 -8.02
C ILE A 83 5.75 -1.79 -7.74
N ALA A 84 4.60 -1.12 -7.87
CA ALA A 84 3.29 -1.76 -7.73
C ALA A 84 3.08 -2.86 -8.78
N GLU A 85 3.43 -2.59 -10.04
CA GLU A 85 3.33 -3.59 -11.13
C GLU A 85 4.34 -4.75 -11.01
N LEU A 86 5.45 -4.52 -10.31
CA LEU A 86 6.43 -5.56 -9.99
C LEU A 86 6.05 -6.39 -8.75
N GLY A 87 4.92 -6.08 -8.09
CA GLY A 87 4.46 -6.78 -6.89
C GLY A 87 4.59 -8.29 -6.98
N PRO A 88 4.00 -8.97 -7.99
CA PRO A 88 4.06 -10.42 -8.11
C PRO A 88 5.49 -10.99 -8.21
N GLN A 89 6.44 -10.24 -8.81
CA GLN A 89 7.86 -10.64 -8.92
C GLN A 89 8.67 -10.33 -7.65
N THR A 90 8.19 -9.43 -6.81
CA THR A 90 8.91 -8.95 -5.62
C THR A 90 8.32 -9.43 -4.30
N THR A 91 7.20 -10.16 -4.34
CA THR A 91 6.63 -10.82 -3.16
C THR A 91 7.66 -11.80 -2.57
N SER A 92 7.85 -11.75 -1.27
CA SER A 92 8.71 -12.63 -0.49
C SER A 92 7.93 -13.26 0.67
N GLY A 93 8.52 -14.26 1.33
CA GLY A 93 7.84 -15.08 2.32
C GLY A 93 7.28 -14.39 3.56
N ARG A 94 7.50 -13.11 3.72
CA ARG A 94 6.93 -12.32 4.81
C ARG A 94 5.79 -11.41 4.33
N GLY A 95 5.59 -11.34 3.02
CA GLY A 95 4.75 -10.30 2.42
C GLY A 95 5.40 -8.92 2.57
N GLY A 96 4.71 -7.88 2.15
CA GLY A 96 5.17 -6.51 2.23
C GLY A 96 5.90 -6.01 0.98
N ARG A 97 6.31 -4.74 1.03
CA ARG A 97 6.97 -4.08 -0.09
C ARG A 97 8.45 -4.46 -0.14
N PRO A 98 9.05 -4.56 -1.35
CA PRO A 98 10.48 -4.81 -1.48
C PRO A 98 11.31 -3.65 -0.91
N VAL A 99 12.52 -3.96 -0.48
CA VAL A 99 13.55 -2.93 -0.21
C VAL A 99 13.91 -2.25 -1.52
N VAL A 100 13.82 -0.92 -1.57
CA VAL A 100 14.17 -0.18 -2.78
C VAL A 100 15.48 0.57 -2.58
N LEU A 101 16.40 0.38 -3.54
CA LEU A 101 17.68 1.07 -3.60
C LEU A 101 17.71 2.02 -4.80
N LEU A 102 18.48 3.09 -4.70
CA LEU A 102 18.71 4.03 -5.79
C LEU A 102 20.20 4.07 -6.17
N ASN A 103 20.51 3.71 -7.42
CA ASN A 103 21.90 3.65 -7.92
C ASN A 103 22.82 2.80 -7.02
N GLY A 104 22.32 1.67 -6.49
CA GLY A 104 23.04 0.79 -5.58
C GLY A 104 23.27 1.38 -4.18
N LYS A 105 22.53 2.42 -3.79
CA LYS A 105 22.63 3.09 -2.49
C LYS A 105 21.30 3.01 -1.74
N ARG A 106 21.38 3.00 -0.42
CA ARG A 106 20.24 3.12 0.48
C ARG A 106 19.61 4.51 0.37
N ILE A 107 18.30 4.59 0.50
CA ILE A 107 17.50 5.82 0.59
C ILE A 107 16.96 6.01 2.01
N SER A 108 16.65 7.24 2.41
CA SER A 108 16.04 7.54 3.70
C SER A 108 14.62 7.01 3.79
N SER A 109 13.83 7.26 2.75
CA SER A 109 12.45 6.79 2.62
C SER A 109 12.07 6.65 1.14
N PHE A 110 10.95 5.95 0.87
CA PHE A 110 10.43 5.81 -0.50
C PHE A 110 10.00 7.15 -1.11
N ALA A 111 9.69 8.16 -0.28
CA ALA A 111 9.39 9.53 -0.72
C ALA A 111 10.54 10.16 -1.55
N GLU A 112 11.79 9.72 -1.31
CA GLU A 112 12.97 10.18 -2.05
C GLU A 112 12.90 9.88 -3.56
N ILE A 113 12.17 8.82 -3.96
CA ILE A 113 12.20 8.30 -5.34
C ILE A 113 10.82 8.14 -5.98
N ARG A 114 9.73 8.16 -5.23
CA ARG A 114 8.38 7.76 -5.65
C ARG A 114 7.89 8.48 -6.92
N ASP A 115 8.19 9.79 -7.06
CA ASP A 115 7.67 10.64 -8.13
C ASP A 115 8.64 10.75 -9.32
N ILE A 116 9.70 9.93 -9.36
CA ILE A 116 10.64 9.92 -10.48
C ILE A 116 9.96 9.25 -11.69
N PRO A 117 9.91 9.93 -12.86
CA PRO A 117 9.31 9.36 -14.05
C PRO A 117 10.13 8.17 -14.58
N THR A 118 9.43 7.16 -15.11
CA THR A 118 10.06 5.93 -15.62
C THR A 118 11.04 6.17 -16.77
N GLU A 119 10.91 7.27 -17.51
CA GLU A 119 11.85 7.68 -18.56
C GLU A 119 13.23 8.06 -18.02
N ALA A 120 13.32 8.43 -16.75
CA ALA A 120 14.60 8.73 -16.09
C ALA A 120 15.38 7.47 -15.69
N ILE A 121 14.72 6.28 -15.71
CA ILE A 121 15.35 5.01 -15.35
C ILE A 121 16.24 4.51 -16.49
N LEU A 122 17.45 4.08 -16.15
CA LEU A 122 18.39 3.41 -17.04
C LEU A 122 18.17 1.89 -17.03
N ARG A 123 17.92 1.32 -15.84
CA ARG A 123 17.54 -0.08 -15.61
C ARG A 123 16.95 -0.25 -14.22
N ALA A 124 16.16 -1.30 -14.03
CA ALA A 124 15.74 -1.76 -12.72
C ALA A 124 16.19 -3.22 -12.53
N GLU A 125 16.71 -3.55 -11.36
CA GLU A 125 17.25 -4.85 -11.02
C GLU A 125 16.46 -5.42 -9.84
N ILE A 126 15.86 -6.61 -10.00
CA ILE A 126 15.25 -7.35 -8.89
C ILE A 126 16.32 -8.33 -8.38
N LEU A 127 16.62 -8.24 -7.10
CA LEU A 127 17.68 -9.00 -6.46
C LEU A 127 17.11 -9.82 -5.31
N PRO A 128 17.74 -10.94 -4.97
CA PRO A 128 17.31 -11.80 -3.87
C PRO A 128 17.49 -11.12 -2.50
N GLU A 129 16.83 -11.67 -1.49
CA GLU A 129 16.70 -11.12 -0.15
C GLU A 129 18.02 -10.94 0.59
N GLU A 130 19.02 -11.81 0.33
CA GLU A 130 20.36 -11.70 0.93
C GLU A 130 21.07 -10.37 0.63
N VAL A 131 20.72 -9.71 -0.46
CA VAL A 131 21.25 -8.38 -0.78
C VAL A 131 20.79 -7.35 0.26
N ALA A 132 19.60 -7.51 0.83
CA ALA A 132 19.06 -6.63 1.86
C ALA A 132 19.98 -6.56 3.09
N LEU A 133 20.60 -7.68 3.50
CA LEU A 133 21.54 -7.73 4.64
C LEU A 133 22.74 -6.81 4.45
N LYS A 134 23.23 -6.65 3.21
CA LYS A 134 24.38 -5.77 2.90
C LYS A 134 24.06 -4.29 3.06
N TYR A 135 22.78 -3.95 3.19
CA TYR A 135 22.26 -2.61 3.41
C TYR A 135 21.64 -2.43 4.81
N GLY A 136 21.82 -3.41 5.72
CA GLY A 136 21.30 -3.35 7.09
C GLY A 136 19.77 -3.54 7.18
N TYR A 137 19.16 -4.17 6.16
CA TYR A 137 17.78 -4.65 6.19
C TYR A 137 17.73 -6.13 6.57
N ARG A 138 16.55 -6.69 6.79
CA ARG A 138 16.33 -8.13 7.05
C ARG A 138 16.39 -8.92 5.74
N ALA A 139 16.75 -10.21 5.80
CA ALA A 139 16.83 -11.11 4.63
C ALA A 139 15.47 -11.73 4.25
N ASP A 140 14.39 -11.04 4.52
CA ASP A 140 13.02 -11.49 4.30
C ASP A 140 12.28 -10.69 3.20
N GLN A 141 12.97 -9.71 2.61
CA GLN A 141 12.41 -8.84 1.58
C GLN A 141 13.32 -8.82 0.34
N LYS A 142 12.73 -9.02 -0.85
CA LYS A 142 13.46 -8.83 -2.11
C LYS A 142 13.91 -7.38 -2.25
N VAL A 143 14.97 -7.19 -3.03
CA VAL A 143 15.56 -5.87 -3.25
C VAL A 143 15.32 -5.43 -4.69
N VAL A 144 14.83 -4.21 -4.88
CA VAL A 144 14.69 -3.56 -6.19
C VAL A 144 15.66 -2.40 -6.27
N ASN A 145 16.68 -2.52 -7.13
CA ASN A 145 17.63 -1.45 -7.37
C ASN A 145 17.23 -0.66 -8.63
N ILE A 146 16.88 0.60 -8.45
CA ILE A 146 16.57 1.53 -9.54
C ILE A 146 17.83 2.31 -9.91
N VAL A 147 18.30 2.15 -11.14
CA VAL A 147 19.45 2.90 -11.65
C VAL A 147 18.98 4.00 -12.58
N LEU A 148 19.30 5.25 -12.27
CA LEU A 148 18.89 6.41 -13.05
C LEU A 148 19.88 6.73 -14.17
N ARG A 149 19.39 7.44 -15.18
CA ARG A 149 20.22 8.05 -16.22
C ARG A 149 21.14 9.12 -15.62
N PRO A 150 22.38 9.26 -16.06
CA PRO A 150 23.34 10.22 -15.50
C PRO A 150 22.97 11.69 -15.78
N ARG A 151 22.10 11.92 -16.78
CA ARG A 151 21.55 13.25 -17.13
C ARG A 151 20.11 13.09 -17.59
N PHE A 152 19.21 13.83 -16.96
CA PHE A 152 17.80 13.87 -17.33
C PHE A 152 17.18 15.18 -16.85
N ARG A 153 16.32 15.79 -17.67
CA ARG A 153 15.57 17.01 -17.30
C ARG A 153 14.21 16.99 -17.95
N THR A 154 13.20 17.15 -17.14
CA THR A 154 11.81 17.24 -17.62
C THR A 154 10.95 17.99 -16.61
N THR A 155 9.90 18.65 -17.12
CA THR A 155 8.71 18.97 -16.35
C THR A 155 7.61 18.05 -16.84
N THR A 156 6.84 17.45 -15.94
CA THR A 156 5.75 16.55 -16.26
C THR A 156 4.44 17.15 -15.77
N ALA A 157 3.38 17.03 -16.56
CA ALA A 157 2.01 17.27 -16.12
C ALA A 157 1.17 16.05 -16.50
N GLU A 158 0.35 15.58 -15.56
CA GLU A 158 -0.55 14.44 -15.76
C GLU A 158 -1.94 14.79 -15.23
N LEU A 159 -2.96 14.49 -16.04
CA LEU A 159 -4.37 14.60 -15.67
C LEU A 159 -5.01 13.22 -15.80
N THR A 160 -5.71 12.80 -14.78
CA THR A 160 -6.40 11.51 -14.75
C THR A 160 -7.85 11.69 -14.34
N GLY A 161 -8.75 11.03 -15.04
CA GLY A 161 -10.15 10.88 -14.66
C GLY A 161 -10.50 9.39 -14.57
N ALA A 162 -11.30 9.01 -13.58
CA ALA A 162 -11.80 7.65 -13.45
C ALA A 162 -13.25 7.66 -12.97
N ALA A 163 -14.03 6.68 -13.43
CA ALA A 163 -15.41 6.45 -12.99
C ALA A 163 -15.77 4.96 -13.12
N PRO A 164 -16.60 4.40 -12.22
CA PRO A 164 -17.24 3.12 -12.42
C PRO A 164 -18.24 3.16 -13.58
N THR A 165 -18.43 2.04 -14.26
CA THR A 165 -19.38 1.98 -15.41
C THR A 165 -20.84 2.04 -14.98
N GLU A 166 -21.12 1.77 -13.71
CA GLU A 166 -22.43 1.90 -13.07
C GLU A 166 -22.73 3.32 -12.56
N GLY A 167 -21.75 4.25 -12.69
CA GLY A 167 -21.95 5.64 -12.28
C GLY A 167 -21.76 5.87 -10.77
N GLY A 168 -22.39 6.92 -10.25
CA GLY A 168 -22.38 7.34 -8.85
C GLY A 168 -21.10 8.04 -8.41
N GLN A 169 -19.93 7.49 -8.65
CA GLN A 169 -18.66 8.07 -8.24
C GLN A 169 -17.83 8.58 -9.43
N SER A 170 -17.08 9.65 -9.20
CA SER A 170 -16.00 10.10 -10.10
C SER A 170 -14.74 10.41 -9.31
N SER A 171 -13.58 10.13 -9.90
CA SER A 171 -12.29 10.49 -9.33
C SER A 171 -11.48 11.27 -10.37
N THR A 172 -10.87 12.35 -9.93
CA THR A 172 -9.97 13.18 -10.75
C THR A 172 -8.67 13.40 -10.02
N SER A 173 -7.56 13.40 -10.77
CA SER A 173 -6.26 13.79 -10.22
C SER A 173 -5.48 14.65 -11.19
N ALA A 174 -4.74 15.62 -10.65
CA ALA A 174 -3.80 16.46 -11.37
C ALA A 174 -2.44 16.37 -10.69
N GLU A 175 -1.42 16.05 -11.46
CA GLU A 175 -0.05 15.96 -10.98
C GLU A 175 0.86 16.83 -11.82
N SER A 176 1.79 17.54 -11.17
CA SER A 176 2.87 18.27 -11.84
C SER A 176 4.18 17.97 -11.15
N SER A 177 5.21 17.64 -11.92
CA SER A 177 6.54 17.38 -11.36
C SER A 177 7.65 18.01 -12.21
N LEU A 178 8.74 18.41 -11.54
CA LEU A 178 9.96 18.90 -12.12
C LEU A 178 11.11 18.00 -11.68
N LEU A 179 11.80 17.37 -12.63
CA LEU A 179 12.99 16.56 -12.36
C LEU A 179 14.19 17.09 -13.14
N ARG A 180 15.29 17.28 -12.42
CA ARG A 180 16.60 17.62 -13.00
C ARG A 180 17.66 16.69 -12.41
N ILE A 181 18.36 15.93 -13.26
CA ILE A 181 19.52 15.10 -12.93
C ILE A 181 20.70 15.59 -13.74
N ASN A 182 21.81 15.86 -13.10
CA ASN A 182 23.06 16.24 -13.72
C ASN A 182 24.24 15.57 -12.99
N LYS A 183 25.47 15.90 -13.35
CA LYS A 183 26.67 15.35 -12.70
C LYS A 183 26.83 15.80 -11.24
N GLU A 184 26.26 16.95 -10.87
CA GLU A 184 26.38 17.56 -9.54
C GLU A 184 25.33 17.04 -8.57
N GLY A 185 24.20 16.47 -9.08
CA GLY A 185 23.17 15.95 -8.25
C GLY A 185 21.80 15.84 -8.92
N ARG A 186 20.77 15.76 -8.09
CA ARG A 186 19.37 15.62 -8.49
C ARG A 186 18.49 16.61 -7.72
N PHE A 187 17.58 17.24 -8.43
CA PHE A 187 16.47 17.97 -7.84
C PHE A 187 15.16 17.43 -8.39
N ASN A 188 14.21 17.12 -7.50
CA ASN A 188 12.84 16.71 -7.82
C ASN A 188 11.87 17.54 -6.99
N LEU A 189 10.78 17.99 -7.62
CA LEU A 189 9.64 18.62 -6.95
C LEU A 189 8.37 18.07 -7.60
N ALA A 190 7.46 17.54 -6.81
CA ALA A 190 6.17 17.04 -7.27
C ALA A 190 5.03 17.65 -6.45
N LEU A 191 3.94 17.97 -7.11
CA LEU A 191 2.69 18.43 -6.54
C LEU A 191 1.57 17.57 -7.11
N LYS A 192 0.73 17.01 -6.24
CA LYS A 192 -0.43 16.19 -6.63
C LYS A 192 -1.67 16.67 -5.89
N TYR A 193 -2.76 16.78 -6.64
CA TYR A 193 -4.12 16.95 -6.11
C TYR A 193 -4.97 15.78 -6.60
N GLN A 194 -5.82 15.25 -5.73
CA GLN A 194 -6.78 14.21 -6.06
C GLN A 194 -8.09 14.48 -5.34
N ARG A 195 -9.21 14.26 -6.04
CA ARG A 195 -10.55 14.32 -5.48
C ARG A 195 -11.36 13.13 -5.97
N SER A 196 -12.13 12.53 -5.07
CA SER A 196 -13.15 11.52 -5.39
C SER A 196 -14.48 11.94 -4.78
N SER A 197 -15.58 11.88 -5.54
CA SER A 197 -16.92 12.11 -5.00
C SER A 197 -17.34 10.93 -4.11
N ALA A 198 -18.30 11.15 -3.22
CA ALA A 198 -18.95 10.09 -2.48
C ALA A 198 -19.67 9.13 -3.44
N LEU A 199 -19.89 7.90 -3.00
CA LEU A 199 -20.81 6.91 -3.59
C LEU A 199 -21.79 6.52 -2.52
N TYR A 200 -23.10 6.67 -2.80
CA TYR A 200 -24.17 6.37 -1.85
C TYR A 200 -24.79 4.99 -2.09
N GLU A 201 -25.46 4.45 -1.06
CA GLU A 201 -26.09 3.12 -1.15
C GLU A 201 -27.21 3.08 -2.21
N ASP A 202 -28.01 4.16 -2.35
CA ASP A 202 -29.08 4.28 -3.34
C ASP A 202 -28.58 4.39 -4.80
N GLU A 203 -27.30 4.56 -5.01
CA GLU A 203 -26.67 4.52 -6.33
C GLU A 203 -26.23 3.09 -6.73
N ARG A 204 -26.61 2.09 -5.94
CA ARG A 204 -26.32 0.65 -6.15
C ARG A 204 -27.56 -0.18 -5.91
N ASP A 205 -27.56 -1.40 -6.49
CA ASP A 205 -28.67 -2.35 -6.35
C ASP A 205 -28.61 -3.06 -4.98
N ILE A 206 -28.66 -2.27 -3.91
CA ILE A 206 -28.64 -2.77 -2.55
C ILE A 206 -30.08 -2.96 -2.08
N VAL A 207 -30.46 -4.20 -1.80
CA VAL A 207 -31.74 -4.51 -1.19
C VAL A 207 -31.63 -4.29 0.31
N ALA A 208 -32.38 -3.30 0.82
CA ALA A 208 -32.45 -3.06 2.25
C ALA A 208 -33.16 -4.24 2.95
N ASP A 209 -32.62 -4.66 4.09
CA ASP A 209 -33.28 -5.62 4.95
C ASP A 209 -34.46 -4.95 5.64
N THR A 210 -35.43 -5.76 6.07
CA THR A 210 -36.50 -5.29 6.97
C THR A 210 -35.84 -5.04 8.34
N PRO A 211 -35.66 -3.77 8.76
CA PRO A 211 -34.94 -3.52 10.00
C PRO A 211 -35.73 -4.13 11.18
N ARG A 212 -35.07 -4.93 12.00
CA ARG A 212 -35.69 -5.52 13.20
C ARG A 212 -36.17 -4.45 14.18
N ARG A 213 -35.49 -3.31 14.25
CA ARG A 213 -36.04 -2.11 14.88
C ARG A 213 -36.64 -1.25 13.79
N PRO A 214 -37.94 -1.08 13.78
CA PRO A 214 -38.66 -0.55 12.64
C PRO A 214 -38.57 0.98 12.60
N TYR A 215 -37.38 1.53 12.42
CA TYR A 215 -37.18 2.96 12.21
C TYR A 215 -37.77 3.39 10.86
N ASP A 216 -38.51 4.48 10.86
CA ASP A 216 -39.07 5.13 9.68
C ASP A 216 -39.18 6.64 9.93
N VAL A 217 -39.23 7.48 8.89
CA VAL A 217 -39.37 8.93 9.06
C VAL A 217 -40.72 9.32 9.65
N THR A 218 -41.81 8.60 9.30
CA THR A 218 -43.12 8.77 9.91
C THR A 218 -43.19 8.10 11.28
N GLY A 219 -42.41 7.04 11.47
CA GLY A 219 -42.30 6.25 12.68
C GLY A 219 -43.11 4.98 12.69
N ASN A 220 -42.74 4.09 13.58
CA ASN A 220 -43.41 2.83 13.88
C ASN A 220 -43.53 2.63 15.39
N ILE A 221 -44.60 1.98 15.83
CA ILE A 221 -44.85 1.67 17.23
C ILE A 221 -44.56 0.18 17.51
N THR A 222 -43.98 -0.07 18.69
CA THR A 222 -43.80 -1.41 19.25
C THR A 222 -44.21 -1.44 20.73
N ALA A 223 -44.25 -2.59 21.34
CA ALA A 223 -44.25 -2.71 22.80
C ALA A 223 -42.89 -2.19 23.39
N PRO A 224 -42.82 -1.87 24.70
CA PRO A 224 -41.59 -1.48 25.39
C PRO A 224 -40.49 -2.53 25.22
N VAL A 225 -40.78 -3.79 25.26
CA VAL A 225 -39.89 -4.90 24.88
C VAL A 225 -40.21 -5.24 23.43
N TYR A 226 -39.22 -5.11 22.57
CA TYR A 226 -39.40 -5.37 21.15
C TYR A 226 -39.74 -6.83 20.88
N GLY A 227 -40.75 -7.05 20.09
CA GLY A 227 -41.28 -8.39 19.79
C GLY A 227 -42.50 -8.82 20.62
N ASP A 228 -42.77 -8.13 21.73
CA ASP A 228 -43.99 -8.36 22.50
C ASP A 228 -45.23 -7.74 21.81
N GLU A 229 -46.40 -8.17 22.22
CA GLU A 229 -47.67 -7.63 21.74
C GLU A 229 -47.83 -6.17 22.16
N ILE A 230 -48.14 -5.26 21.20
CA ILE A 230 -48.34 -3.83 21.46
C ILE A 230 -49.56 -3.56 22.33
N ASP A 231 -50.67 -4.12 21.91
CA ASP A 231 -52.00 -3.90 22.53
C ASP A 231 -52.98 -5.03 22.15
N PRO A 232 -53.64 -5.67 23.14
CA PRO A 232 -54.57 -6.76 22.86
C PRO A 232 -55.76 -6.34 22.01
N ALA A 233 -56.25 -5.08 22.13
CA ALA A 233 -57.34 -4.59 21.33
C ALA A 233 -56.90 -4.37 19.86
N LEU A 234 -55.65 -3.95 19.63
CA LEU A 234 -55.10 -3.82 18.28
C LEU A 234 -54.93 -5.21 17.65
N SER A 235 -54.46 -6.20 18.40
CA SER A 235 -54.31 -7.59 17.93
C SER A 235 -55.70 -8.21 17.62
N ALA A 236 -56.71 -7.89 18.42
CA ALA A 236 -58.08 -8.32 18.13
C ALA A 236 -58.64 -7.71 16.82
N LEU A 237 -58.29 -6.44 16.52
CA LEU A 237 -58.63 -5.79 15.26
C LEU A 237 -57.90 -6.41 14.06
N ALA A 238 -56.63 -6.81 14.24
CA ALA A 238 -55.80 -7.42 13.21
C ALA A 238 -56.11 -8.93 13.00
N GLY A 239 -56.73 -9.58 13.96
CA GLY A 239 -57.00 -11.02 13.96
C GLY A 239 -55.78 -11.87 14.26
N GLN A 240 -54.66 -11.25 14.68
CA GLN A 240 -53.38 -11.89 15.06
C GLN A 240 -52.62 -10.99 16.01
N PRO A 241 -51.66 -11.50 16.80
CA PRO A 241 -50.79 -10.68 17.64
C PRO A 241 -50.03 -9.65 16.82
N VAL A 242 -50.12 -8.36 17.19
CA VAL A 242 -49.41 -7.25 16.54
C VAL A 242 -48.24 -6.83 17.42
N THR A 243 -47.01 -7.04 16.95
CA THR A 243 -45.77 -6.70 17.66
C THR A 243 -45.12 -5.41 17.14
N ALA A 244 -45.48 -4.96 15.90
CA ALA A 244 -45.08 -3.70 15.31
C ALA A 244 -46.18 -3.15 14.39
N ALA A 245 -46.39 -1.84 14.40
CA ALA A 245 -47.42 -1.16 13.60
C ALA A 245 -46.90 0.19 13.08
N GLY A 246 -47.25 0.53 11.83
CA GLY A 246 -46.91 1.84 11.24
C GLY A 246 -47.73 2.97 11.86
N VAL A 247 -47.08 4.12 12.09
CA VAL A 247 -47.74 5.37 12.46
C VAL A 247 -48.47 5.92 11.24
N PRO A 248 -49.80 6.23 11.35
CA PRO A 248 -50.53 6.90 10.27
C PRO A 248 -50.00 8.34 10.08
N ALA A 249 -49.83 8.80 8.87
CA ALA A 249 -49.30 10.16 8.60
C ALA A 249 -50.16 11.28 9.23
N ALA A 250 -51.47 11.06 9.40
CA ALA A 250 -52.35 12.00 10.06
C ALA A 250 -52.06 12.17 11.57
N ALA A 251 -51.37 11.19 12.19
CA ALA A 251 -51.01 11.29 13.61
C ALA A 251 -50.03 12.45 13.90
N ALA A 252 -49.31 12.92 12.91
CA ALA A 252 -48.48 14.11 13.05
C ALA A 252 -49.28 15.41 13.24
N GLN A 253 -50.57 15.40 12.92
CA GLN A 253 -51.45 16.58 13.03
C GLN A 253 -52.39 16.45 14.23
N ASP A 254 -53.06 15.31 14.37
CA ASP A 254 -54.08 15.08 15.39
C ASP A 254 -54.01 13.66 15.97
N ALA A 255 -54.56 13.46 17.18
CA ALA A 255 -54.70 12.17 17.82
C ALA A 255 -55.52 11.22 16.93
N GLN A 256 -55.07 9.99 16.75
CA GLN A 256 -55.68 8.99 15.87
C GLN A 256 -56.30 7.84 16.68
N PRO A 257 -57.41 7.28 16.25
CA PRO A 257 -58.00 6.12 16.89
C PRO A 257 -57.13 4.85 16.71
N LEU A 258 -57.26 3.87 17.61
CA LEU A 258 -56.48 2.63 17.58
C LEU A 258 -56.59 1.88 16.22
N THR A 259 -57.79 1.96 15.59
CA THR A 259 -58.02 1.37 14.26
C THR A 259 -57.12 1.89 13.15
N ALA A 260 -56.61 3.13 13.28
CA ALA A 260 -55.68 3.73 12.30
C ALA A 260 -54.26 3.12 12.35
N PHE A 261 -53.93 2.44 13.45
CA PHE A 261 -52.64 1.74 13.64
C PHE A 261 -52.70 0.24 13.21
N ASN A 262 -53.86 -0.25 12.81
CA ASN A 262 -53.99 -1.59 12.22
C ASN A 262 -53.45 -1.58 10.77
N ARG A 263 -52.14 -1.45 10.64
CA ARG A 263 -51.46 -1.32 9.36
C ARG A 263 -50.05 -1.89 9.42
N PRO A 264 -49.46 -2.26 8.27
CA PRO A 264 -48.08 -2.67 8.19
C PRO A 264 -47.15 -1.56 8.70
N ILE A 265 -45.95 -1.92 9.13
CA ILE A 265 -44.88 -0.95 9.44
C ILE A 265 -44.59 -0.06 8.23
N ASN A 266 -44.25 1.20 8.50
CA ASN A 266 -43.73 2.11 7.50
C ASN A 266 -42.24 1.78 7.24
N THR A 267 -41.78 2.04 6.02
CA THR A 267 -40.39 1.81 5.64
C THR A 267 -39.85 3.01 4.85
N THR A 268 -38.68 3.49 5.22
CA THR A 268 -37.96 4.58 4.53
C THR A 268 -36.68 4.04 3.93
N ASP A 269 -36.47 4.31 2.64
CA ASP A 269 -35.16 4.10 2.03
C ASP A 269 -34.18 5.15 2.56
N THR A 270 -33.17 4.69 3.29
CA THR A 270 -32.11 5.53 3.86
C THR A 270 -30.82 5.51 3.03
N GLY A 271 -30.80 4.83 1.90
CA GLY A 271 -29.60 4.64 1.06
C GLY A 271 -28.93 5.95 0.66
N ARG A 272 -29.73 6.98 0.31
CA ARG A 272 -29.23 8.32 -0.04
C ARG A 272 -28.53 9.08 1.09
N TYR A 273 -28.64 8.61 2.32
CA TYR A 273 -28.01 9.19 3.51
C TYR A 273 -26.82 8.36 4.01
N ARG A 274 -26.45 7.30 3.30
CA ARG A 274 -25.36 6.38 3.68
C ARG A 274 -24.36 6.24 2.54
N THR A 275 -23.10 6.55 2.81
CA THR A 275 -22.05 6.37 1.81
C THR A 275 -21.46 4.96 1.86
N LEU A 276 -21.36 4.32 0.71
CA LEU A 276 -20.53 3.11 0.50
C LEU A 276 -19.04 3.50 0.44
N LEU A 277 -18.76 4.62 -0.24
CA LEU A 277 -17.42 5.19 -0.31
C LEU A 277 -17.48 6.69 0.03
N PRO A 278 -16.61 7.18 0.92
CA PRO A 278 -16.60 8.58 1.31
C PRO A 278 -16.14 9.48 0.18
N GLN A 279 -16.53 10.76 0.22
CA GLN A 279 -15.82 11.79 -0.53
C GLN A 279 -14.42 11.94 0.04
N THR A 280 -13.41 12.08 -0.85
CA THR A 280 -12.02 12.31 -0.43
C THR A 280 -11.40 13.45 -1.23
N ASP A 281 -10.66 14.30 -0.54
CA ASP A 281 -9.81 15.35 -1.11
C ASP A 281 -8.38 15.18 -0.57
N SER A 282 -7.39 15.15 -1.46
CA SER A 282 -5.98 14.94 -1.09
C SER A 282 -5.07 15.90 -1.84
N VAL A 283 -4.16 16.53 -1.11
CA VAL A 283 -3.08 17.38 -1.66
C VAL A 283 -1.77 16.90 -1.12
N SER A 284 -0.78 16.68 -1.98
CA SER A 284 0.57 16.35 -1.53
C SER A 284 1.65 17.10 -2.32
N MET A 285 2.71 17.49 -1.60
CA MET A 285 3.91 18.07 -2.16
C MET A 285 5.12 17.26 -1.69
N ASN A 286 6.04 16.97 -2.60
CA ASN A 286 7.27 16.25 -2.32
C ASN A 286 8.45 16.96 -2.99
N ALA A 287 9.50 17.24 -2.22
CA ALA A 287 10.71 17.89 -2.69
C ALA A 287 11.94 17.08 -2.30
N VAL A 288 12.87 16.88 -3.24
CA VAL A 288 14.11 16.12 -3.03
C VAL A 288 15.28 16.86 -3.63
N LEU A 289 16.31 17.03 -2.85
CA LEU A 289 17.60 17.61 -3.29
C LEU A 289 18.72 16.64 -2.96
N ASN A 290 19.45 16.19 -3.96
CA ASN A 290 20.67 15.41 -3.81
C ASN A 290 21.86 16.19 -4.37
N ARG A 291 22.97 16.20 -3.66
CA ARG A 291 24.25 16.77 -4.11
C ARG A 291 25.42 15.96 -3.61
N THR A 292 26.52 15.98 -4.35
CA THR A 292 27.81 15.52 -3.86
C THR A 292 28.49 16.65 -3.09
N ILE A 293 28.93 16.36 -1.85
CA ILE A 293 29.62 17.28 -0.94
C ILE A 293 30.94 16.66 -0.49
N PHE A 294 31.89 17.45 -0.02
CA PHE A 294 33.17 16.99 0.52
C PHE A 294 33.87 15.94 -0.36
N GLY A 295 33.90 16.16 -1.69
CA GLY A 295 34.53 15.28 -2.67
C GLY A 295 33.62 14.12 -3.11
N ASP A 296 33.50 13.05 -2.30
CA ASP A 296 32.83 11.82 -2.69
C ASP A 296 31.55 11.48 -1.88
N VAL A 297 31.18 12.32 -0.91
CA VAL A 297 29.98 12.10 -0.09
C VAL A 297 28.73 12.58 -0.84
N SER A 298 27.81 11.67 -1.09
CA SER A 298 26.48 12.02 -1.61
C SER A 298 25.55 12.36 -0.46
N ALA A 299 24.97 13.56 -0.49
CA ALA A 299 23.99 14.04 0.46
C ALA A 299 22.64 14.21 -0.22
N THR A 300 21.57 13.67 0.37
CA THR A 300 20.20 13.86 -0.07
C THR A 300 19.39 14.44 1.09
N VAL A 301 18.51 15.39 0.79
CA VAL A 301 17.47 15.87 1.70
C VAL A 301 16.14 15.76 0.97
N ASN A 302 15.14 15.28 1.64
CA ASN A 302 13.78 15.19 1.11
C ASN A 302 12.74 15.64 2.15
N GLY A 303 11.65 16.22 1.65
CA GLY A 303 10.52 16.63 2.49
C GLY A 303 9.22 16.38 1.76
N THR A 304 8.21 15.91 2.50
CA THR A 304 6.85 15.72 2.01
C THR A 304 5.86 16.38 2.96
N LEU A 305 4.85 16.99 2.40
CA LEU A 305 3.68 17.48 3.12
C LEU A 305 2.44 16.94 2.41
N SER A 306 1.53 16.31 3.16
CA SER A 306 0.22 15.90 2.65
C SER A 306 -0.91 16.36 3.55
N TYR A 307 -2.04 16.63 2.93
CA TYR A 307 -3.33 16.88 3.57
C TYR A 307 -4.35 15.98 2.90
N ASP A 308 -5.04 15.19 3.70
CA ASP A 308 -6.08 14.27 3.26
C ASP A 308 -7.35 14.53 4.09
N GLU A 309 -8.49 14.70 3.42
CA GLU A 309 -9.80 14.88 4.03
C GLU A 309 -10.76 13.82 3.49
N SER A 310 -11.55 13.24 4.39
CA SER A 310 -12.55 12.22 4.07
C SER A 310 -13.86 12.56 4.79
N ASP A 311 -14.95 12.61 4.03
CA ASP A 311 -16.30 12.89 4.53
C ASP A 311 -17.23 11.73 4.18
N SER A 312 -17.87 11.13 5.20
CA SER A 312 -18.83 10.04 5.06
C SER A 312 -20.16 10.35 5.70
N ALA A 313 -21.25 9.96 5.04
CA ALA A 313 -22.61 9.99 5.59
C ALA A 313 -22.94 8.62 6.20
N GLN A 314 -23.52 8.62 7.42
CA GLN A 314 -23.76 7.42 8.23
C GLN A 314 -25.25 7.16 8.48
N GLY A 315 -26.14 7.71 7.64
CA GLY A 315 -27.57 7.58 7.76
C GLY A 315 -28.24 8.69 8.56
N LEU A 316 -29.55 8.65 8.65
CA LEU A 316 -30.32 9.56 9.48
C LEU A 316 -30.11 9.31 10.98
N ALA A 317 -30.23 10.34 11.81
CA ALA A 317 -30.28 10.17 13.25
C ALA A 317 -31.55 9.42 13.66
N THR A 318 -31.46 8.60 14.71
CA THR A 318 -32.57 7.79 15.20
C THR A 318 -33.09 8.32 16.52
N ALA A 319 -34.40 8.26 16.74
CA ALA A 319 -35.03 8.51 18.02
C ALA A 319 -35.89 7.29 18.43
N SER A 320 -35.73 6.89 19.69
CA SER A 320 -36.59 5.89 20.32
C SER A 320 -37.34 6.57 21.47
N ILE A 321 -38.60 6.93 21.23
CA ILE A 321 -39.41 7.75 22.13
C ILE A 321 -40.35 6.82 22.91
N ARG A 322 -40.30 6.92 24.24
CA ARG A 322 -41.22 6.28 25.12
C ARG A 322 -42.55 7.04 25.08
N LEU A 323 -43.67 6.35 24.84
CA LEU A 323 -44.99 6.92 24.76
C LEU A 323 -45.87 6.29 25.85
N PRO A 324 -46.18 7.01 26.94
CA PRO A 324 -47.11 6.57 27.98
C PRO A 324 -48.51 6.32 27.42
N GLY A 325 -49.22 5.30 27.95
CA GLY A 325 -50.58 5.02 27.52
C GLY A 325 -51.55 6.17 27.79
N GLU A 326 -51.30 6.95 28.85
CA GLU A 326 -52.08 8.14 29.22
C GLU A 326 -51.81 9.36 28.35
N SER A 327 -50.86 9.31 27.43
CA SER A 327 -50.57 10.43 26.52
C SER A 327 -51.82 10.79 25.70
N PRO A 328 -52.11 12.12 25.53
CA PRO A 328 -53.25 12.56 24.71
C PRO A 328 -53.23 12.08 23.27
N PHE A 329 -52.03 11.70 22.79
CA PHE A 329 -51.81 11.22 21.42
C PHE A 329 -51.71 9.68 21.32
N SER A 330 -51.72 8.95 22.47
CA SER A 330 -51.63 7.49 22.51
C SER A 330 -53.05 6.86 22.48
N PRO A 331 -53.37 6.03 21.49
CA PRO A 331 -54.59 5.22 21.51
C PRO A 331 -54.43 3.89 22.24
N PHE A 332 -53.21 3.57 22.74
CA PHE A 332 -52.84 2.29 23.34
C PHE A 332 -53.15 2.27 24.83
N ALA A 333 -53.54 1.12 25.35
CA ALA A 333 -53.87 0.98 26.77
C ALA A 333 -52.62 1.02 27.69
N GLY A 334 -51.47 0.66 27.18
CA GLY A 334 -50.22 0.64 27.91
C GLY A 334 -49.14 1.53 27.30
N GLU A 335 -47.97 1.52 27.96
CA GLU A 335 -46.77 2.18 27.42
C GLU A 335 -46.36 1.51 26.12
N THR A 336 -45.99 2.32 25.12
CA THR A 336 -45.45 1.87 23.84
C THR A 336 -44.14 2.59 23.51
N ARG A 337 -43.47 2.16 22.44
CA ARG A 337 -42.23 2.77 21.97
C ARG A 337 -42.37 3.16 20.51
N LEU A 338 -42.09 4.44 20.23
CA LEU A 338 -42.06 5.00 18.88
C LEU A 338 -40.59 4.99 18.38
N TYR A 339 -40.36 4.32 17.24
CA TYR A 339 -39.09 4.33 16.52
C TYR A 339 -39.21 5.21 15.28
N ARG A 340 -38.40 6.31 15.23
CA ARG A 340 -38.42 7.17 14.05
C ARG A 340 -37.00 7.64 13.68
N TYR A 341 -36.80 7.92 12.38
CA TYR A 341 -35.70 8.74 11.92
C TYR A 341 -36.03 10.22 12.08
N LEU A 342 -34.99 11.00 12.44
CA LEU A 342 -35.07 12.45 12.52
C LEU A 342 -34.57 13.04 11.19
N ASP A 343 -35.50 13.30 10.26
CA ASP A 343 -35.19 13.92 8.95
C ASP A 343 -35.26 15.46 9.00
N GLU A 344 -35.69 16.03 10.12
CA GLU A 344 -35.70 17.46 10.42
C GLU A 344 -34.30 18.02 10.80
N ILE A 345 -33.31 17.15 10.98
CA ILE A 345 -31.92 17.54 11.27
C ILE A 345 -30.95 16.93 10.22
N ASP A 346 -29.73 17.51 10.15
CA ASP A 346 -28.68 16.96 9.27
C ASP A 346 -28.42 15.48 9.55
N PRO A 347 -28.17 14.67 8.51
CA PRO A 347 -27.76 13.26 8.66
C PRO A 347 -26.51 13.13 9.54
N ARG A 348 -26.34 11.96 10.11
CA ARG A 348 -25.11 11.60 10.82
C ARG A 348 -23.94 11.59 9.84
N THR A 349 -22.82 12.18 10.23
CA THR A 349 -21.63 12.29 9.38
C THR A 349 -20.35 12.01 10.17
N GLN A 350 -19.37 11.48 9.50
CA GLN A 350 -18.01 11.41 10.03
C GLN A 350 -17.03 12.10 9.08
N GLN A 351 -16.29 13.08 9.59
CA GLN A 351 -15.23 13.76 8.88
C GLN A 351 -13.90 13.40 9.51
N SER A 352 -12.93 13.00 8.68
CA SER A 352 -11.55 12.76 9.10
C SER A 352 -10.60 13.64 8.31
N LYS A 353 -9.68 14.31 9.00
CA LYS A 353 -8.63 15.17 8.42
C LYS A 353 -7.29 14.68 8.89
N THR A 354 -6.41 14.35 7.92
CA THR A 354 -5.04 13.90 8.19
C THR A 354 -4.04 14.88 7.59
N VAL A 355 -3.10 15.34 8.41
CA VAL A 355 -1.95 16.12 7.97
C VAL A 355 -0.69 15.33 8.26
N THR A 356 0.10 15.04 7.24
CA THR A 356 1.38 14.34 7.40
C THR A 356 2.52 15.20 6.89
N GLY A 357 3.54 15.39 7.73
CA GLY A 357 4.81 16.01 7.39
C GLY A 357 5.94 15.01 7.51
N HIS A 358 6.81 14.96 6.52
CA HIS A 358 8.01 14.12 6.50
C HIS A 358 9.24 14.93 6.15
N LEU A 359 10.33 14.72 6.88
CA LEU A 359 11.67 15.22 6.56
C LEU A 359 12.64 14.05 6.63
N GLY A 360 13.47 13.90 5.59
CA GLY A 360 14.46 12.84 5.55
C GLY A 360 15.83 13.35 5.05
N PHE A 361 16.88 12.74 5.51
CA PHE A 361 18.21 12.93 4.93
C PHE A 361 18.96 11.61 4.75
N THR A 362 19.82 11.58 3.76
CA THR A 362 20.72 10.46 3.47
C THR A 362 22.13 11.00 3.17
N LEU A 363 23.13 10.51 3.88
CA LEU A 363 24.53 10.70 3.57
C LEU A 363 25.13 9.35 3.19
N SER A 364 25.89 9.27 2.10
CA SER A 364 26.55 8.03 1.71
C SER A 364 27.93 8.30 1.14
N GLY A 365 28.89 7.46 1.53
CA GLY A 365 30.27 7.58 1.10
C GLY A 365 31.01 6.25 1.24
N ALA A 366 32.31 6.29 0.94
CA ALA A 366 33.23 5.18 1.14
C ALA A 366 34.48 5.66 1.87
N ALA A 367 35.00 4.83 2.77
CA ALA A 367 36.22 5.11 3.52
C ALA A 367 36.99 3.81 3.79
N LYS A 368 38.26 3.74 3.45
CA LYS A 368 39.16 2.58 3.74
C LYS A 368 38.60 1.24 3.30
N GLY A 369 37.91 1.19 2.14
CA GLY A 369 37.30 -0.05 1.62
C GLY A 369 35.93 -0.40 2.22
N TRP A 370 35.40 0.38 3.16
CA TRP A 370 34.05 0.28 3.70
C TRP A 370 33.13 1.28 3.00
N GLN A 371 31.94 0.85 2.67
CA GLN A 371 30.86 1.75 2.26
C GLN A 371 30.00 2.06 3.49
N TRP A 372 29.66 3.32 3.65
CA TRP A 372 28.81 3.76 4.77
C TRP A 372 27.63 4.60 4.29
N ASN A 373 26.58 4.54 5.06
CA ASN A 373 25.36 5.30 4.83
C ASN A 373 24.79 5.74 6.18
N ALA A 374 24.50 7.05 6.32
CA ALA A 374 23.76 7.58 7.44
C ALA A 374 22.43 8.10 6.93
N THR A 375 21.32 7.67 7.53
CA THR A 375 19.97 8.14 7.24
C THR A 375 19.32 8.67 8.49
N GLY A 376 18.49 9.71 8.35
CA GLY A 376 17.62 10.16 9.41
C GLY A 376 16.28 10.59 8.82
N ASN A 377 15.21 10.37 9.56
CA ASN A 377 13.86 10.75 9.21
C ASN A 377 13.15 11.33 10.42
N TYR A 378 12.24 12.24 10.16
CA TYR A 378 11.23 12.69 11.10
C TYR A 378 9.88 12.76 10.39
N ASP A 379 8.93 12.04 10.93
CA ASP A 379 7.55 11.97 10.46
C ASP A 379 6.63 12.52 11.56
N ARG A 380 5.67 13.37 11.19
CA ARG A 380 4.62 13.84 12.07
C ARG A 380 3.28 13.69 11.37
N THR A 381 2.37 12.97 12.01
CA THR A 381 1.01 12.76 11.51
C THR A 381 0.00 13.26 12.53
N GLU A 382 -0.90 14.12 12.10
CA GLU A 382 -2.04 14.57 12.89
C GLU A 382 -3.33 14.10 12.22
N ILE A 383 -4.15 13.36 12.97
CA ILE A 383 -5.48 12.89 12.54
C ILE A 383 -6.52 13.57 13.45
N ARG A 384 -7.54 14.15 12.84
CA ARG A 384 -8.69 14.73 13.54
C ARG A 384 -9.95 14.11 12.97
N THR A 385 -10.72 13.45 13.83
CA THR A 385 -12.02 12.87 13.48
C THR A 385 -13.12 13.59 14.23
N ARG A 386 -14.19 13.92 13.51
CA ARG A 386 -15.41 14.50 14.06
C ARG A 386 -16.60 13.68 13.59
N THR A 387 -17.33 13.10 14.54
CA THR A 387 -18.54 12.31 14.27
C THR A 387 -19.75 13.06 14.81
N ARG A 388 -20.73 13.32 13.95
CA ARG A 388 -22.04 13.89 14.31
C ARG A 388 -23.01 12.73 14.47
N ASN A 389 -23.54 12.51 15.68
CA ASN A 389 -24.41 11.38 16.03
C ASN A 389 -25.91 11.73 16.10
N GLY A 390 -26.28 12.99 15.88
CA GLY A 390 -27.66 13.50 16.01
C GLY A 390 -27.76 14.60 17.06
N VAL A 391 -28.87 14.66 17.75
CA VAL A 391 -29.18 15.65 18.81
C VAL A 391 -29.67 14.95 20.06
N ASP A 392 -29.54 15.58 21.19
CA ASP A 392 -30.16 15.16 22.44
C ASP A 392 -31.65 15.49 22.41
N ILE A 393 -32.51 14.53 22.76
CA ILE A 393 -33.96 14.66 22.81
C ILE A 393 -34.54 14.47 24.23
N ALA A 394 -33.69 14.56 25.27
CA ALA A 394 -34.10 14.32 26.66
C ALA A 394 -35.22 15.27 27.11
N ASP A 395 -35.13 16.56 26.76
CA ASP A 395 -36.16 17.55 27.10
C ASP A 395 -37.48 17.26 26.41
N PHE A 396 -37.45 16.80 25.16
CA PHE A 396 -38.66 16.37 24.46
C PHE A 396 -39.26 15.12 25.12
N GLN A 397 -38.46 14.12 25.45
CA GLN A 397 -38.89 12.93 26.16
C GLN A 397 -39.51 13.28 27.53
N ALA A 398 -38.88 14.19 28.28
CA ALA A 398 -39.42 14.65 29.57
C ALA A 398 -40.78 15.32 29.44
N GLY A 399 -41.02 16.08 28.38
CA GLY A 399 -42.31 16.67 28.08
C GLY A 399 -43.40 15.60 27.72
N ILE A 400 -43.03 14.61 26.95
CA ILE A 400 -43.91 13.45 26.62
C ILE A 400 -44.25 12.67 27.90
N ASP A 401 -43.29 12.43 28.78
CA ASP A 401 -43.49 11.75 30.07
C ASP A 401 -44.37 12.57 31.04
N ALA A 402 -44.31 13.90 30.95
CA ALA A 402 -45.14 14.83 31.70
C ALA A 402 -46.56 14.92 31.10
N LEU A 403 -46.88 14.20 30.03
CA LEU A 403 -48.19 14.21 29.36
C LEU A 403 -48.57 15.59 28.81
N ASP A 404 -47.60 16.42 28.37
CA ASP A 404 -47.84 17.74 27.81
C ASP A 404 -48.75 17.66 26.57
N PRO A 405 -49.96 18.21 26.60
CA PRO A 405 -50.92 18.10 25.50
C PRO A 405 -50.52 18.91 24.26
N THR A 406 -49.49 19.74 24.36
CA THR A 406 -48.96 20.52 23.22
C THR A 406 -47.87 19.77 22.46
N LEU A 407 -47.35 18.68 23.03
CA LEU A 407 -46.25 17.90 22.44
C LEU A 407 -46.77 16.62 21.78
N ASN A 408 -46.93 16.66 20.48
CA ASN A 408 -47.28 15.47 19.68
C ASN A 408 -46.03 14.66 19.36
N PRO A 409 -45.89 13.38 19.85
CA PRO A 409 -44.72 12.54 19.62
C PRO A 409 -44.56 12.12 18.16
N PHE A 410 -45.63 12.19 17.35
CA PHE A 410 -45.62 11.83 15.94
C PHE A 410 -45.31 13.01 15.00
N ALA A 411 -45.33 14.25 15.52
CA ALA A 411 -44.95 15.44 14.77
C ALA A 411 -43.40 15.66 14.78
N PRO A 412 -42.84 16.54 13.92
CA PRO A 412 -41.45 16.97 14.03
C PRO A 412 -41.15 17.53 15.43
N ILE A 413 -40.00 17.16 15.98
CA ILE A 413 -39.58 17.62 17.31
C ILE A 413 -39.36 19.14 17.26
N PRO A 414 -39.98 19.93 18.15
CA PRO A 414 -39.74 21.38 18.19
C PRO A 414 -38.26 21.69 18.43
N ALA A 415 -37.71 22.60 17.65
CA ALA A 415 -36.27 22.98 17.76
C ALA A 415 -35.88 23.44 19.16
N ALA A 416 -36.82 24.03 19.93
CA ALA A 416 -36.58 24.47 21.33
C ALA A 416 -36.38 23.29 22.30
N LEU A 417 -36.84 22.09 21.95
CA LEU A 417 -36.73 20.87 22.76
C LEU A 417 -35.65 19.89 22.17
N MET A 418 -34.98 20.32 21.10
CA MET A 418 -33.79 19.67 20.63
C MET A 418 -32.58 20.22 21.37
N GLY A 419 -31.87 19.40 22.10
CA GLY A 419 -30.63 19.79 22.80
C GLY A 419 -29.48 20.02 21.82
N SER A 420 -28.31 20.16 22.38
CA SER A 420 -27.08 20.37 21.60
C SER A 420 -26.79 19.19 20.68
N PRO A 421 -26.16 19.43 19.49
CA PRO A 421 -25.71 18.35 18.62
C PRO A 421 -24.74 17.42 19.37
N LEU A 422 -24.98 16.12 19.27
CA LEU A 422 -24.13 15.06 19.83
C LEU A 422 -22.92 14.89 18.91
N ILE A 423 -21.80 15.46 19.31
CA ILE A 423 -20.58 15.47 18.50
C ILE A 423 -19.46 14.79 19.27
N ASP A 424 -19.00 13.66 18.75
CA ASP A 424 -17.77 13.03 19.20
C ASP A 424 -16.58 13.62 18.44
N ARG A 425 -15.47 13.80 19.14
CA ARG A 425 -14.21 14.30 18.57
C ARG A 425 -13.07 13.40 18.99
N ALA A 426 -12.18 13.13 18.06
CA ALA A 426 -10.92 12.45 18.34
C ALA A 426 -9.78 13.19 17.63
N ARG A 427 -8.66 13.30 18.31
CA ARG A 427 -7.42 13.84 17.76
C ARG A 427 -6.28 12.95 18.17
N SER A 428 -5.42 12.59 17.21
CA SER A 428 -4.20 11.87 17.43
C SER A 428 -3.06 12.63 16.76
N VAL A 429 -1.96 12.80 17.47
CA VAL A 429 -0.72 13.37 16.93
C VAL A 429 0.39 12.37 17.22
N GLU A 430 0.98 11.84 16.18
CA GLU A 430 2.12 10.93 16.28
C GLU A 430 3.37 11.60 15.69
N GLY A 431 4.47 11.52 16.41
CA GLY A 431 5.80 11.92 15.98
C GLY A 431 6.74 10.72 15.99
N VAL A 432 7.42 10.46 14.87
CA VAL A 432 8.42 9.40 14.76
C VAL A 432 9.72 9.97 14.21
N GLY A 433 10.78 9.90 14.98
CA GLY A 433 12.11 10.32 14.54
C GLY A 433 13.09 9.17 14.63
N ASN A 434 13.90 8.98 13.58
CA ASN A 434 14.96 7.96 13.60
C ASN A 434 16.25 8.44 12.96
N ILE A 435 17.36 7.87 13.43
CA ILE A 435 18.67 8.01 12.82
C ILE A 435 19.32 6.63 12.75
N GLN A 436 19.95 6.32 11.63
CA GLN A 436 20.61 5.03 11.41
C GLN A 436 21.95 5.24 10.70
N LEU A 437 22.98 4.53 11.17
CA LEU A 437 24.30 4.44 10.51
C LEU A 437 24.50 2.99 10.10
N VAL A 438 24.77 2.76 8.83
CA VAL A 438 25.10 1.44 8.27
C VAL A 438 26.46 1.48 7.63
N ALA A 439 27.32 0.52 7.92
CA ALA A 439 28.61 0.34 7.30
C ALA A 439 28.75 -1.10 6.79
N ASN A 440 29.17 -1.28 5.54
CA ASN A 440 29.45 -2.58 4.93
C ASN A 440 30.89 -2.61 4.39
N GLY A 441 31.60 -3.71 4.64
CA GLY A 441 32.98 -3.87 4.17
C GLY A 441 33.46 -5.31 4.23
N THR A 442 34.64 -5.54 3.72
CA THR A 442 35.34 -6.83 3.81
C THR A 442 36.05 -6.93 5.15
N LEU A 443 35.70 -7.92 5.96
CA LEU A 443 36.29 -8.20 7.27
C LEU A 443 37.56 -9.07 7.14
N ALA A 444 37.50 -10.12 6.31
CA ALA A 444 38.57 -11.09 6.10
C ALA A 444 38.45 -11.70 4.68
N ARG A 445 39.48 -12.46 4.29
CA ARG A 445 39.45 -13.19 3.02
C ARG A 445 39.62 -14.67 3.28
N LEU A 446 38.64 -15.48 2.89
CA LEU A 446 38.69 -16.95 2.85
C LEU A 446 39.10 -17.42 1.46
N PRO A 447 39.55 -18.69 1.31
CA PRO A 447 39.88 -19.23 -0.01
C PRO A 447 38.71 -19.15 -1.00
N ALA A 448 37.44 -19.28 -0.52
CA ALA A 448 36.24 -19.15 -1.32
C ALA A 448 35.89 -17.68 -1.67
N GLY A 449 36.40 -16.68 -0.93
CA GLY A 449 36.12 -15.29 -1.21
C GLY A 449 36.22 -14.35 0.01
N PRO A 450 35.85 -13.07 -0.16
CA PRO A 450 35.84 -12.11 0.95
C PRO A 450 34.66 -12.37 1.88
N VAL A 451 34.95 -12.42 3.19
CA VAL A 451 33.92 -12.35 4.23
C VAL A 451 33.45 -10.90 4.32
N SER A 452 32.19 -10.65 4.02
CA SER A 452 31.61 -9.31 4.18
C SER A 452 30.89 -9.17 5.51
N ALA A 453 31.05 -8.04 6.15
CA ALA A 453 30.32 -7.66 7.35
C ALA A 453 29.52 -6.39 7.11
N THR A 454 28.30 -6.35 7.64
CA THR A 454 27.46 -5.16 7.72
C THR A 454 27.16 -4.88 9.17
N VAL A 455 27.43 -3.66 9.61
CA VAL A 455 27.09 -3.17 10.95
C VAL A 455 26.10 -2.04 10.80
N LYS A 456 25.02 -2.09 11.57
CA LYS A 456 24.02 -1.03 11.68
C LYS A 456 23.90 -0.61 13.14
N LEU A 457 23.86 0.69 13.38
CA LEU A 457 23.50 1.31 14.65
C LEU A 457 22.35 2.26 14.40
N GLY A 458 21.44 2.37 15.34
CA GLY A 458 20.27 3.23 15.18
C GLY A 458 19.73 3.73 16.50
N GLY A 459 19.01 4.83 16.42
CA GLY A 459 18.16 5.37 17.48
C GLY A 459 16.84 5.79 16.88
N GLU A 460 15.76 5.59 17.61
CA GLU A 460 14.40 6.00 17.21
C GLU A 460 13.66 6.53 18.45
N PHE A 461 12.87 7.56 18.25
CA PHE A 461 11.91 8.02 19.23
C PHE A 461 10.53 8.12 18.60
N ASN A 462 9.53 7.71 19.34
CA ASN A 462 8.12 7.75 18.96
C ASN A 462 7.35 8.43 20.08
N ASP A 463 6.49 9.37 19.74
CA ASP A 463 5.52 9.99 20.63
C ASP A 463 4.12 9.93 20.04
N LEU A 464 3.13 9.69 20.89
CA LEU A 464 1.72 9.68 20.54
C LEU A 464 0.93 10.45 21.60
N ASP A 465 0.30 11.55 21.19
CA ASP A 465 -0.65 12.33 21.98
C ASP A 465 -2.05 12.13 21.36
N ALA A 466 -2.96 11.52 22.09
CA ALA A 466 -4.28 11.17 21.60
C ALA A 466 -5.36 11.60 22.61
N HIS A 467 -6.35 12.36 22.12
CA HIS A 467 -7.51 12.82 22.86
C HIS A 467 -8.79 12.39 22.20
N SER A 468 -9.78 11.95 22.98
CA SER A 468 -11.14 11.79 22.46
C SER A 468 -12.18 12.29 23.45
N THR A 469 -13.27 12.81 22.90
CA THR A 469 -14.48 13.16 23.65
C THR A 469 -15.62 12.39 23.03
N ARG A 470 -16.25 11.52 23.81
CA ARG A 470 -17.38 10.69 23.39
C ARG A 470 -18.53 10.80 24.41
N ALA A 471 -19.70 11.16 23.95
CA ALA A 471 -20.86 11.35 24.84
C ALA A 471 -20.52 12.19 26.10
N GLY A 472 -19.69 13.24 25.93
CA GLY A 472 -19.24 14.09 27.02
C GLY A 472 -18.10 13.54 27.88
N MET A 473 -17.72 12.27 27.76
CA MET A 473 -16.57 11.67 28.44
C MET A 473 -15.29 11.93 27.66
N MET A 474 -14.24 12.38 28.34
CA MET A 474 -12.92 12.61 27.79
C MET A 474 -12.01 11.41 28.10
N THR A 475 -11.21 11.04 27.13
CA THR A 475 -10.17 10.02 27.28
C THR A 475 -8.89 10.55 26.63
N ASP A 476 -7.80 10.50 27.38
CA ASP A 476 -6.48 10.96 26.97
C ASP A 476 -5.50 9.80 27.00
N SER A 477 -4.56 9.80 26.06
CA SER A 477 -3.45 8.86 26.01
C SER A 477 -2.20 9.60 25.55
N ASP A 478 -1.16 9.54 26.36
CA ASP A 478 0.15 10.14 26.09
C ASP A 478 1.19 9.02 26.23
N LEU A 479 1.78 8.62 25.12
CA LEU A 479 2.72 7.51 25.04
C LEU A 479 4.02 7.97 24.39
N SER A 480 5.14 7.48 24.92
CA SER A 480 6.46 7.71 24.33
C SER A 480 7.29 6.45 24.36
N ARG A 481 8.12 6.27 23.32
CA ARG A 481 9.05 5.15 23.23
C ARG A 481 10.37 5.59 22.62
N ASP A 482 11.45 5.31 23.33
CA ASP A 482 12.80 5.43 22.81
C ASP A 482 13.34 4.04 22.47
N ILE A 483 14.04 3.92 21.34
CA ILE A 483 14.64 2.67 20.87
C ILE A 483 16.10 2.91 20.53
N ALA A 484 16.98 2.11 21.11
CA ALA A 484 18.38 2.01 20.68
C ALA A 484 18.59 0.66 20.01
N SER A 485 19.12 0.67 18.78
CA SER A 485 19.26 -0.52 17.95
C SER A 485 20.69 -0.79 17.51
N GLY A 486 21.06 -2.08 17.49
CA GLY A 486 22.32 -2.56 16.96
C GLY A 486 22.13 -3.84 16.14
N GLN A 487 22.77 -3.94 14.99
CA GLN A 487 22.70 -5.12 14.11
C GLN A 487 24.09 -5.42 13.54
N ILE A 488 24.41 -6.71 13.45
CA ILE A 488 25.55 -7.22 12.70
C ILE A 488 25.09 -8.32 11.77
N SER A 489 25.53 -8.25 10.50
CA SER A 489 25.28 -9.28 9.49
C SER A 489 26.59 -9.72 8.90
N LEU A 490 26.82 -11.03 8.80
CA LEU A 490 28.01 -11.65 8.21
C LEU A 490 27.60 -12.47 6.99
N ASP A 491 28.36 -12.37 5.89
CA ASP A 491 28.23 -13.20 4.70
C ASP A 491 29.55 -13.94 4.47
N LEU A 492 29.49 -15.26 4.54
CA LEU A 492 30.61 -16.19 4.60
C LEU A 492 30.63 -17.04 3.32
N PRO A 493 31.50 -16.78 2.34
CA PRO A 493 31.67 -17.66 1.18
C PRO A 493 32.32 -18.98 1.62
N LEU A 494 31.66 -20.12 1.33
CA LEU A 494 32.07 -21.46 1.74
C LEU A 494 32.68 -22.25 0.56
N ALA A 495 32.18 -22.06 -0.65
CA ALA A 495 32.71 -22.63 -1.88
C ALA A 495 32.59 -21.64 -3.03
N SER A 496 33.56 -21.69 -3.98
CA SER A 496 33.52 -20.83 -5.18
C SER A 496 34.17 -21.53 -6.36
N ARG A 497 33.40 -21.75 -7.42
CA ARG A 497 33.89 -22.27 -8.69
C ARG A 497 34.83 -21.28 -9.36
N LYS A 498 34.50 -19.97 -9.27
CA LYS A 498 35.31 -18.90 -9.86
C LYS A 498 36.71 -18.81 -9.26
N ARG A 499 36.90 -19.21 -8.01
CA ARG A 499 38.18 -19.19 -7.28
C ARG A 499 38.82 -20.58 -7.18
N GLY A 500 38.20 -21.62 -7.74
CA GLY A 500 38.71 -22.99 -7.67
C GLY A 500 38.62 -23.66 -6.31
N PHE A 501 38.02 -22.97 -5.29
CA PHE A 501 37.91 -23.55 -3.96
C PHE A 501 36.60 -24.36 -3.83
N ILE A 502 36.74 -25.69 -3.64
CA ILE A 502 35.61 -26.66 -3.62
C ILE A 502 34.71 -26.45 -4.87
N GLY A 503 35.30 -26.20 -6.02
CA GLY A 503 34.65 -25.83 -7.28
C GLY A 503 33.50 -26.75 -7.74
N PRO A 504 33.51 -28.08 -7.51
CA PRO A 504 32.40 -28.98 -7.85
C PRO A 504 31.08 -28.61 -7.17
N LEU A 505 31.11 -28.03 -5.96
CA LEU A 505 29.89 -27.56 -5.27
C LEU A 505 29.29 -26.29 -5.89
N GLY A 506 29.98 -25.59 -6.78
CA GLY A 506 29.51 -24.33 -7.33
C GLY A 506 29.83 -23.14 -6.43
N GLU A 507 28.86 -22.19 -6.33
CA GLU A 507 28.95 -21.06 -5.39
C GLU A 507 28.08 -21.39 -4.17
N LEU A 508 28.68 -21.40 -2.96
CA LEU A 508 27.97 -21.63 -1.71
C LEU A 508 28.37 -20.58 -0.70
N SER A 509 27.39 -19.89 -0.11
CA SER A 509 27.62 -18.96 1.01
C SER A 509 26.65 -19.19 2.15
N ALA A 510 27.08 -18.90 3.38
CA ALA A 510 26.24 -18.81 4.55
C ALA A 510 26.13 -17.37 5.02
N ASN A 511 24.99 -16.98 5.55
CA ASN A 511 24.79 -15.69 6.19
C ASN A 511 24.27 -15.86 7.62
N VAL A 512 24.64 -14.93 8.47
CA VAL A 512 24.13 -14.82 9.85
C VAL A 512 23.85 -13.36 10.13
N ASN A 513 22.69 -13.09 10.71
CA ASN A 513 22.24 -11.76 11.12
C ASN A 513 21.80 -11.79 12.57
N LEU A 514 22.32 -10.88 13.39
CA LEU A 514 21.94 -10.68 14.77
C LEU A 514 21.59 -9.21 14.97
N ALA A 515 20.38 -8.93 15.49
CA ALA A 515 19.99 -7.59 15.88
C ALA A 515 19.45 -7.60 17.31
N TYR A 516 19.65 -6.47 18.00
CA TYR A 516 19.14 -6.22 19.34
C TYR A 516 18.60 -4.80 19.40
N ASP A 517 17.33 -4.67 19.79
CA ASP A 517 16.62 -3.41 19.97
C ASP A 517 16.26 -3.27 21.45
N ARG A 518 16.70 -2.18 22.08
CA ARG A 518 16.35 -1.82 23.45
C ARG A 518 15.29 -0.75 23.45
N LEU A 519 14.07 -1.11 23.87
CA LEU A 519 12.91 -0.23 23.97
C LEU A 519 12.73 0.25 25.41
N SER A 520 12.29 1.48 25.59
CA SER A 520 12.02 2.07 26.93
C SER A 520 10.85 1.38 27.64
N ASP A 521 9.85 0.89 26.91
CA ASP A 521 8.60 0.31 27.41
C ASP A 521 8.53 -1.23 27.33
N PHE A 522 9.07 -1.87 26.29
CA PHE A 522 9.04 -3.32 26.06
C PHE A 522 10.37 -4.03 26.38
N GLY A 523 11.39 -3.31 26.82
CA GLY A 523 12.68 -3.89 27.17
C GLY A 523 13.53 -4.27 25.96
N GLY A 524 14.19 -5.44 25.99
CA GLY A 524 15.06 -5.88 24.91
C GLY A 524 14.36 -6.85 23.98
N LEU A 525 14.39 -6.57 22.68
CA LEU A 525 13.88 -7.42 21.61
C LEU A 525 15.04 -7.91 20.74
N THR A 526 14.97 -9.16 20.31
CA THR A 526 16.05 -9.82 19.56
C THR A 526 15.59 -10.20 18.16
N THR A 527 16.52 -10.16 17.20
CA THR A 527 16.33 -10.79 15.89
C THR A 527 17.54 -11.67 15.60
N LEU A 528 17.30 -12.92 15.28
CA LEU A 528 18.30 -13.88 14.82
C LEU A 528 17.90 -14.41 13.46
N GLY A 529 18.78 -14.25 12.46
CA GLY A 529 18.59 -14.80 11.12
C GLY A 529 19.82 -15.57 10.67
N TYR A 530 19.63 -16.69 10.01
CA TYR A 530 20.70 -17.45 9.38
C TYR A 530 20.22 -18.16 8.14
N GLY A 531 21.11 -18.33 7.17
CA GLY A 531 20.72 -18.92 5.89
C GLY A 531 21.89 -19.40 5.07
N LEU A 532 21.55 -20.19 4.05
CA LEU A 532 22.45 -20.73 3.04
C LEU A 532 21.97 -20.33 1.66
N ASN A 533 22.90 -19.86 0.82
CA ASN A 533 22.69 -19.62 -0.59
C ASN A 533 23.60 -20.55 -1.40
N TRP A 534 22.98 -21.37 -2.23
CA TRP A 534 23.69 -22.36 -3.02
C TRP A 534 23.35 -22.24 -4.50
N THR A 535 24.39 -22.00 -5.31
CA THR A 535 24.30 -21.96 -6.78
C THR A 535 25.16 -23.08 -7.35
N PRO A 536 24.63 -24.34 -7.39
CA PRO A 536 25.37 -25.50 -7.86
C PRO A 536 25.82 -25.36 -9.32
N ILE A 537 24.99 -24.76 -10.15
CA ILE A 537 25.27 -24.36 -11.53
C ILE A 537 24.66 -22.97 -11.77
N PRO A 538 25.14 -22.16 -12.74
CA PRO A 538 24.64 -20.82 -13.01
C PRO A 538 23.13 -20.72 -13.29
N ALA A 539 22.54 -21.83 -13.73
CA ALA A 539 21.11 -21.93 -14.04
C ALA A 539 20.22 -22.16 -12.80
N ILE A 540 20.75 -22.62 -11.67
CA ILE A 540 19.99 -23.00 -10.47
C ILE A 540 20.51 -22.27 -9.26
N ARG A 541 19.63 -21.58 -8.53
CA ARG A 541 19.90 -21.00 -7.21
C ARG A 541 18.92 -21.55 -6.20
N LEU A 542 19.44 -21.96 -5.05
CA LEU A 542 18.69 -22.45 -3.91
C LEU A 542 18.98 -21.59 -2.68
N ILE A 543 17.96 -21.29 -1.90
CA ILE A 543 18.03 -20.51 -0.66
C ILE A 543 17.34 -21.30 0.43
N ALA A 544 17.96 -21.38 1.62
CA ALA A 544 17.32 -21.86 2.83
C ALA A 544 17.61 -20.85 3.94
N SER A 545 16.59 -20.37 4.63
CA SER A 545 16.76 -19.41 5.72
C SER A 545 15.79 -19.62 6.87
N VAL A 546 16.24 -19.23 8.06
CA VAL A 546 15.43 -19.11 9.28
C VAL A 546 15.62 -17.69 9.81
N THR A 547 14.50 -17.08 10.21
CA THR A 547 14.49 -15.80 10.91
C THR A 547 13.61 -15.93 12.14
N GLU A 548 14.13 -15.55 13.28
CA GLU A 548 13.41 -15.42 14.55
C GLU A 548 13.48 -13.96 14.96
N ASP A 549 12.33 -13.33 15.18
CA ASP A 549 12.24 -11.90 15.50
C ASP A 549 11.08 -11.59 16.45
N GLU A 550 11.37 -10.71 17.40
CA GLU A 550 10.40 -10.16 18.33
C GLU A 550 10.03 -8.74 17.91
N ASN A 551 8.74 -8.36 18.02
CA ASN A 551 8.29 -7.02 17.66
C ASN A 551 7.31 -6.48 18.72
N ALA A 552 7.48 -5.22 19.11
CA ALA A 552 6.52 -4.52 19.96
C ALA A 552 5.33 -3.99 19.16
N PRO A 553 4.13 -3.86 19.76
CA PRO A 553 3.00 -3.15 19.17
C PRO A 553 3.38 -1.71 18.82
N THR A 554 2.78 -1.15 17.77
CA THR A 554 2.96 0.26 17.43
C THR A 554 2.31 1.18 18.47
N MET A 555 2.74 2.44 18.54
CA MET A 555 2.13 3.42 19.44
C MET A 555 0.64 3.61 19.15
N GLN A 556 0.26 3.59 17.87
CA GLN A 556 -1.15 3.65 17.45
C GLN A 556 -1.96 2.43 17.91
N GLN A 557 -1.39 1.22 17.85
CA GLN A 557 -2.06 0.02 18.34
C GLN A 557 -2.28 0.07 19.86
N LEU A 558 -1.38 0.74 20.60
CA LEU A 558 -1.49 0.88 22.04
C LEU A 558 -2.42 2.02 22.46
N GLY A 559 -2.32 3.19 21.82
CA GLY A 559 -2.87 4.45 22.32
C GLY A 559 -3.76 5.25 21.40
N ASN A 560 -4.15 4.76 20.21
CA ASN A 560 -5.09 5.50 19.36
C ASN A 560 -6.36 5.88 20.12
N PRO A 561 -6.94 7.07 19.86
CA PRO A 561 -8.14 7.52 20.54
C PRO A 561 -9.33 6.59 20.23
N THR A 562 -10.19 6.39 21.23
CA THR A 562 -11.40 5.59 21.06
C THR A 562 -12.41 6.31 20.18
N ILE A 563 -12.82 5.70 19.11
CA ILE A 563 -13.83 6.17 18.15
C ILE A 563 -15.00 5.21 18.14
N ALA A 564 -16.20 5.69 18.30
CA ALA A 564 -17.44 4.94 18.10
C ALA A 564 -18.08 5.34 16.76
N THR A 565 -18.25 4.36 15.89
CA THR A 565 -18.95 4.53 14.62
C THR A 565 -20.29 3.79 14.69
N SER A 566 -21.38 4.53 14.74
CA SER A 566 -22.73 3.97 14.81
C SER A 566 -23.25 3.57 13.43
N GLY A 567 -24.13 2.54 13.38
CA GLY A 567 -24.78 2.09 12.15
C GLY A 567 -23.82 1.37 11.19
N VAL A 568 -22.77 0.74 11.73
CA VAL A 568 -21.93 -0.16 10.95
C VAL A 568 -22.66 -1.45 10.72
N ARG A 569 -22.88 -1.80 9.46
CA ARG A 569 -23.59 -3.02 9.07
C ARG A 569 -22.65 -4.21 9.13
N ILE A 570 -23.00 -5.23 9.91
CA ILE A 570 -22.25 -6.49 10.05
C ILE A 570 -23.21 -7.68 10.03
N PHE A 571 -22.66 -8.85 9.74
CA PHE A 571 -23.41 -10.11 9.89
C PHE A 571 -23.18 -10.69 11.29
N ASP A 572 -24.26 -10.96 12.01
CA ASP A 572 -24.29 -11.64 13.30
C ASP A 572 -24.33 -13.15 13.07
N TYR A 573 -23.17 -13.79 13.14
CA TYR A 573 -23.04 -15.24 12.90
C TYR A 573 -23.73 -16.12 13.97
N VAL A 574 -24.09 -15.55 15.13
CA VAL A 574 -24.81 -16.29 16.18
C VAL A 574 -26.28 -16.41 15.86
N ARG A 575 -26.83 -15.40 15.16
CA ARG A 575 -28.26 -15.33 14.84
C ARG A 575 -28.56 -15.43 13.34
N GLY A 576 -27.55 -15.56 12.49
CA GLY A 576 -27.71 -15.66 11.05
C GLY A 576 -28.31 -14.40 10.39
N GLU A 577 -28.08 -13.19 10.94
CA GLU A 577 -28.74 -11.99 10.48
C GLU A 577 -27.78 -10.82 10.28
N THR A 578 -28.14 -9.89 9.39
CA THR A 578 -27.42 -8.61 9.25
C THR A 578 -27.96 -7.61 10.27
N VAL A 579 -27.07 -6.93 10.99
CA VAL A 579 -27.41 -5.92 12.01
C VAL A 579 -26.58 -4.66 11.86
N ASP A 580 -27.15 -3.51 12.21
CA ASP A 580 -26.44 -2.25 12.35
C ASP A 580 -25.96 -2.09 13.79
N VAL A 581 -24.65 -2.06 14.00
CA VAL A 581 -24.05 -1.95 15.34
C VAL A 581 -23.24 -0.65 15.52
N THR A 582 -22.93 -0.32 16.76
CA THR A 582 -21.89 0.65 17.08
C THR A 582 -20.55 -0.09 17.17
N ARG A 583 -19.66 0.18 16.22
CA ARG A 583 -18.29 -0.34 16.25
C ARG A 583 -17.40 0.60 17.04
N ILE A 584 -16.71 0.07 18.04
CA ILE A 584 -15.69 0.77 18.82
C ILE A 584 -14.33 0.41 18.25
N SER A 585 -13.53 1.40 17.88
CA SER A 585 -12.15 1.27 17.43
C SER A 585 -11.23 2.16 18.25
N GLY A 586 -9.93 1.92 18.18
CA GLY A 586 -8.91 2.68 18.93
C GLY A 586 -7.74 1.79 19.33
N GLY A 587 -6.89 2.28 20.23
CA GLY A 587 -5.77 1.53 20.77
C GLY A 587 -6.16 0.56 21.88
N ASN A 588 -5.28 -0.41 22.16
CA ASN A 588 -5.38 -1.33 23.28
C ASN A 588 -4.04 -1.36 24.06
N PRO A 589 -3.98 -0.73 25.24
CA PRO A 589 -2.73 -0.63 26.00
C PRO A 589 -2.26 -1.96 26.62
N THR A 590 -3.07 -3.02 26.54
CA THR A 590 -2.73 -4.34 27.10
C THR A 590 -2.00 -5.25 26.12
N LEU A 591 -1.71 -4.78 24.90
CA LEU A 591 -1.01 -5.56 23.89
C LEU A 591 0.42 -5.89 24.32
N GLN A 592 0.84 -7.09 24.00
CA GLN A 592 2.17 -7.63 24.25
C GLN A 592 3.01 -7.69 22.98
N ALA A 593 4.33 -7.80 23.10
CA ALA A 593 5.21 -8.04 21.97
C ALA A 593 4.96 -9.42 21.37
N ASP A 594 5.08 -9.54 20.05
CA ASP A 594 5.02 -10.81 19.34
C ASP A 594 6.39 -11.49 19.20
N ASP A 595 6.40 -12.82 19.10
CA ASP A 595 7.56 -13.66 18.77
C ASP A 595 7.26 -14.44 17.48
N ARG A 596 8.04 -14.16 16.44
CA ARG A 596 7.85 -14.73 15.12
C ARG A 596 9.04 -15.59 14.70
N ARG A 597 8.76 -16.76 14.17
CA ARG A 597 9.73 -17.62 13.49
C ARG A 597 9.29 -17.93 12.09
N VAL A 598 10.15 -17.62 11.10
CA VAL A 598 9.91 -17.90 9.67
C VAL A 598 11.01 -18.83 9.16
N PHE A 599 10.62 -19.95 8.58
CA PHE A 599 11.47 -20.84 7.79
C PHE A 599 11.12 -20.72 6.32
N LYS A 600 12.13 -20.52 5.47
CA LYS A 600 11.96 -20.38 4.02
C LYS A 600 12.88 -21.30 3.25
N LEU A 601 12.33 -21.95 2.21
CA LEU A 601 13.08 -22.62 1.14
C LEU A 601 12.70 -21.96 -0.18
N GLY A 602 13.70 -21.51 -0.95
CA GLY A 602 13.50 -20.88 -2.25
C GLY A 602 14.33 -21.57 -3.33
N ALA A 603 13.78 -21.69 -4.53
CA ALA A 603 14.47 -22.19 -5.72
C ALA A 603 14.21 -21.26 -6.91
N THR A 604 15.25 -20.87 -7.61
CA THR A 604 15.17 -20.09 -8.86
C THR A 604 15.93 -20.80 -9.94
N ILE A 605 15.26 -21.07 -11.07
CA ILE A 605 15.83 -21.81 -12.21
C ILE A 605 15.76 -20.95 -13.47
N ARG A 606 16.89 -20.83 -14.18
CA ARG A 606 17.03 -20.16 -15.48
C ARG A 606 17.51 -21.16 -16.52
N PRO A 607 16.58 -21.87 -17.19
CA PRO A 607 16.96 -23.00 -18.04
C PRO A 607 17.72 -22.62 -19.32
N PHE A 608 17.57 -21.34 -19.76
CA PHE A 608 18.15 -20.89 -21.03
C PHE A 608 18.92 -19.58 -20.86
N THR A 609 20.14 -19.53 -21.40
CA THR A 609 21.02 -18.35 -21.35
C THR A 609 20.64 -17.25 -22.35
N GLY A 610 19.81 -17.54 -23.34
CA GLY A 610 19.39 -16.60 -24.39
C GLY A 610 17.94 -16.13 -24.31
N ASN A 611 17.15 -16.64 -23.40
CA ASN A 611 15.76 -16.26 -23.16
C ASN A 611 15.60 -15.83 -21.70
N ASP A 612 14.89 -14.73 -21.49
CA ASP A 612 14.57 -14.24 -20.14
C ASP A 612 13.41 -15.09 -19.55
N LEU A 613 13.65 -16.41 -19.39
CA LEU A 613 12.76 -17.35 -18.70
C LEU A 613 13.30 -17.63 -17.30
N THR A 614 12.50 -17.35 -16.30
CA THR A 614 12.79 -17.66 -14.90
C THR A 614 11.63 -18.46 -14.31
N LEU A 615 11.96 -19.55 -13.65
CA LEU A 615 11.06 -20.35 -12.82
C LEU A 615 11.44 -20.11 -11.37
N SER A 616 10.47 -19.89 -10.50
CA SER A 616 10.68 -19.73 -9.05
C SER A 616 9.74 -20.62 -8.28
N ALA A 617 10.17 -21.07 -7.11
CA ALA A 617 9.35 -21.76 -6.12
C ALA A 617 9.86 -21.39 -4.73
N ASP A 618 8.96 -20.93 -3.87
CA ASP A 618 9.23 -20.54 -2.50
C ASP A 618 8.25 -21.28 -1.57
N TYR A 619 8.77 -22.01 -0.60
CA TYR A 619 8.02 -22.57 0.52
C TYR A 619 8.31 -21.74 1.76
N VAL A 620 7.27 -21.36 2.47
CA VAL A 620 7.35 -20.54 3.68
C VAL A 620 6.53 -21.18 4.77
N ASN A 621 7.12 -21.33 5.96
CA ASN A 621 6.44 -21.72 7.19
C ASN A 621 6.67 -20.60 8.22
N SER A 622 5.60 -19.97 8.65
CA SER A 622 5.60 -18.86 9.62
C SER A 622 4.82 -19.28 10.86
N ARG A 623 5.42 -19.05 12.01
CA ARG A 623 4.77 -19.23 13.31
C ARG A 623 4.97 -17.98 14.14
N VAL A 624 3.86 -17.41 14.62
CA VAL A 624 3.86 -16.21 15.47
C VAL A 624 3.19 -16.55 16.79
N ARG A 625 3.83 -16.21 17.90
CA ARG A 625 3.24 -16.23 19.24
C ARG A 625 2.87 -14.83 19.63
N ASP A 626 1.80 -14.67 20.39
CA ASP A 626 1.26 -13.40 20.86
C ASP A 626 1.08 -12.37 19.70
N ALA A 627 0.66 -12.89 18.53
CA ALA A 627 0.52 -12.13 17.31
C ALA A 627 -0.43 -10.94 17.50
N VAL A 628 0.07 -9.71 17.33
CA VAL A 628 -0.77 -8.50 17.36
C VAL A 628 -1.58 -8.42 16.08
N ALA A 629 -2.90 -8.43 16.21
CA ALA A 629 -3.82 -8.40 15.07
C ALA A 629 -5.00 -7.46 15.31
N ALA A 630 -5.63 -7.02 14.21
CA ALA A 630 -6.96 -6.41 14.25
C ALA A 630 -7.96 -7.42 14.86
N PHE A 631 -9.01 -6.90 15.50
CA PHE A 631 -10.05 -7.75 16.04
C PHE A 631 -10.72 -8.56 14.90
N PRO A 632 -10.89 -9.88 15.05
CA PRO A 632 -11.37 -10.76 13.99
C PRO A 632 -12.87 -10.54 13.68
N THR A 633 -13.35 -11.18 12.63
CA THR A 633 -14.77 -11.24 12.30
C THR A 633 -15.57 -11.83 13.48
N PRO A 634 -16.71 -11.24 13.84
CA PRO A 634 -17.51 -11.63 15.00
C PRO A 634 -18.27 -12.93 14.75
N THR A 635 -17.56 -14.05 14.57
CA THR A 635 -18.16 -15.39 14.51
C THR A 635 -18.58 -15.84 15.91
N ALA A 636 -19.44 -16.88 15.99
CA ALA A 636 -19.85 -17.46 17.28
C ALA A 636 -18.65 -17.89 18.15
N ALA A 637 -17.61 -18.46 17.54
CA ALA A 637 -16.38 -18.84 18.23
C ALA A 637 -15.63 -17.64 18.81
N ILE A 638 -15.57 -16.52 18.08
CA ILE A 638 -14.93 -15.28 18.54
C ILE A 638 -15.75 -14.62 19.65
N GLU A 639 -17.09 -14.56 19.53
CA GLU A 639 -17.93 -14.03 20.59
C GLU A 639 -17.81 -14.85 21.89
N ALA A 640 -17.82 -16.17 21.78
CA ALA A 640 -17.60 -17.06 22.92
C ALA A 640 -16.21 -16.88 23.55
N ALA A 641 -15.18 -16.60 22.74
CA ALA A 641 -13.84 -16.34 23.21
C ALA A 641 -13.69 -14.96 23.89
N PHE A 642 -14.43 -13.94 23.46
CA PHE A 642 -14.32 -12.55 23.94
C PHE A 642 -15.67 -11.95 24.27
N PRO A 643 -16.45 -12.53 25.21
CA PRO A 643 -17.83 -12.09 25.48
C PRO A 643 -17.91 -10.59 25.88
N ASP A 644 -16.89 -10.06 26.54
CA ASP A 644 -16.84 -8.67 26.99
C ASP A 644 -16.71 -7.65 25.84
N ARG A 645 -16.40 -8.11 24.62
CA ARG A 645 -16.28 -7.27 23.43
C ARG A 645 -17.61 -7.11 22.71
N PHE A 646 -18.63 -7.88 23.06
CA PHE A 646 -19.92 -7.89 22.41
C PHE A 646 -21.00 -7.43 23.37
N VAL A 647 -21.80 -6.47 22.97
CA VAL A 647 -22.96 -6.01 23.75
C VAL A 647 -24.22 -6.38 23.00
N ARG A 648 -25.06 -7.21 23.66
CA ARG A 648 -26.40 -7.54 23.18
C ARG A 648 -27.46 -6.88 24.05
N ASP A 649 -28.56 -6.46 23.45
CA ASP A 649 -29.69 -5.91 24.18
C ASP A 649 -30.55 -7.03 24.84
N ALA A 650 -31.61 -6.62 25.54
CA ALA A 650 -32.48 -7.57 26.26
C ALA A 650 -33.20 -8.58 25.32
N SER A 651 -33.31 -8.30 24.01
CA SER A 651 -33.81 -9.23 23.00
C SER A 651 -32.74 -10.16 22.42
N GLY A 652 -31.51 -10.03 22.88
CA GLY A 652 -30.34 -10.77 22.39
C GLY A 652 -29.77 -10.24 21.07
N GLN A 653 -30.23 -9.09 20.58
CA GLN A 653 -29.70 -8.47 19.37
C GLN A 653 -28.34 -7.82 19.64
N LEU A 654 -27.38 -8.02 18.74
CA LEU A 654 -26.06 -7.39 18.82
C LEU A 654 -26.16 -5.89 18.53
N VAL A 655 -25.73 -5.04 19.46
CA VAL A 655 -25.82 -3.57 19.38
C VAL A 655 -24.47 -2.88 19.37
N SER A 656 -23.41 -3.52 19.88
CA SER A 656 -22.06 -2.94 19.86
C SER A 656 -20.99 -4.02 19.79
N VAL A 657 -19.89 -3.71 19.09
CA VAL A 657 -18.69 -4.56 18.99
C VAL A 657 -17.45 -3.71 19.25
N ASP A 658 -16.65 -4.12 20.22
CA ASP A 658 -15.33 -3.54 20.48
C ASP A 658 -14.28 -4.22 19.58
N SER A 659 -13.91 -3.53 18.50
CA SER A 659 -12.98 -4.00 17.47
C SER A 659 -11.53 -3.53 17.69
N ARG A 660 -11.14 -3.12 18.90
CA ARG A 660 -9.76 -2.74 19.21
C ARG A 660 -8.82 -3.94 19.08
N PRO A 661 -7.55 -3.75 18.67
CA PRO A 661 -6.61 -4.84 18.41
C PRO A 661 -6.38 -5.73 19.63
N ILE A 662 -6.00 -6.98 19.38
CA ILE A 662 -5.73 -8.01 20.37
C ILE A 662 -4.45 -8.79 20.05
N ASN A 663 -3.93 -9.57 21.03
CA ASN A 663 -2.95 -10.60 20.74
C ASN A 663 -3.64 -11.95 20.57
N PHE A 664 -3.32 -12.67 19.50
CA PHE A 664 -3.60 -14.10 19.38
C PHE A 664 -2.49 -14.92 20.03
N THR A 665 -2.82 -15.96 20.77
CA THR A 665 -1.82 -16.81 21.43
C THR A 665 -0.84 -17.43 20.44
N ARG A 666 -1.32 -17.83 19.24
CA ARG A 666 -0.48 -18.41 18.19
C ARG A 666 -1.16 -18.31 16.83
N GLN A 667 -0.38 -17.97 15.82
CA GLN A 667 -0.75 -18.06 14.43
C GLN A 667 0.26 -18.91 13.68
N ASN A 668 -0.18 -19.90 12.91
CA ASN A 668 0.64 -20.74 12.04
C ASN A 668 0.18 -20.55 10.59
N SER A 669 1.13 -20.30 9.70
CA SER A 669 0.90 -20.17 8.26
C SER A 669 1.92 -21.00 7.50
N GLU A 670 1.47 -21.79 6.52
CA GLU A 670 2.34 -22.52 5.60
C GLU A 670 1.86 -22.29 4.17
N GLU A 671 2.77 -21.85 3.30
CA GLU A 671 2.45 -21.60 1.90
C GLU A 671 3.54 -22.11 0.95
N LEU A 672 3.12 -22.47 -0.24
CA LEU A 672 3.97 -22.78 -1.40
C LEU A 672 3.58 -21.83 -2.54
N ARG A 673 4.50 -20.95 -2.90
CA ARG A 673 4.34 -20.06 -4.05
C ARG A 673 5.30 -20.45 -5.16
N TRP A 674 4.80 -20.72 -6.36
CA TRP A 674 5.63 -20.96 -7.53
C TRP A 674 5.20 -20.09 -8.70
N GLY A 675 6.14 -19.80 -9.61
CA GLY A 675 5.84 -18.90 -10.71
C GLY A 675 6.77 -19.05 -11.91
N ILE A 676 6.28 -18.54 -13.02
CA ILE A 676 6.97 -18.48 -14.31
C ILE A 676 7.01 -17.03 -14.74
N ASN A 677 8.19 -16.52 -15.07
CA ASN A 677 8.39 -15.20 -15.66
C ASN A 677 9.12 -15.35 -17.00
N PHE A 678 8.56 -14.75 -18.04
CA PHE A 678 9.10 -14.82 -19.41
C PHE A 678 9.06 -13.44 -20.07
N SER A 679 10.17 -13.01 -20.67
CA SER A 679 10.26 -11.78 -21.46
C SER A 679 11.02 -12.07 -22.75
N LYS A 680 10.51 -11.60 -23.88
CA LYS A 680 11.15 -11.80 -25.18
C LYS A 680 10.96 -10.60 -26.11
N GLN A 681 12.05 -10.20 -26.75
CA GLN A 681 12.00 -9.28 -27.87
C GLN A 681 11.69 -10.09 -29.15
N LEU A 682 10.51 -9.83 -29.75
CA LEU A 682 10.03 -10.57 -30.94
C LEU A 682 10.57 -9.99 -32.25
N SER A 683 10.81 -8.67 -32.32
CA SER A 683 11.42 -8.03 -33.49
C SER A 683 12.38 -6.93 -33.05
N SER A 684 13.55 -6.89 -33.69
CA SER A 684 14.45 -5.73 -33.62
C SER A 684 14.04 -4.69 -34.65
N PRO A 685 14.27 -3.38 -34.42
CA PRO A 685 14.06 -2.39 -35.48
C PRO A 685 14.95 -2.74 -36.67
N PRO A 686 14.46 -2.57 -37.94
CA PRO A 686 15.28 -2.83 -39.10
C PRO A 686 16.56 -1.97 -39.03
N ALA A 687 17.70 -2.62 -39.23
CA ALA A 687 19.01 -1.95 -39.27
C ALA A 687 19.02 -0.97 -40.46
N GLY A 688 18.68 0.29 -40.23
CA GLY A 688 18.60 1.33 -41.28
C GLY A 688 17.51 2.36 -41.09
N ALA A 689 16.52 2.14 -40.24
CA ALA A 689 15.42 3.10 -39.99
C ALA A 689 15.82 4.22 -39.00
N GLY A 690 17.07 4.31 -38.58
CA GLY A 690 17.62 5.43 -37.82
C GLY A 690 17.83 6.63 -38.72
N ASN A 691 17.14 7.73 -38.44
CA ASN A 691 17.36 9.03 -39.07
C ASN A 691 18.86 9.38 -39.05
N ARG A 692 19.53 9.14 -40.19
CA ARG A 692 20.96 9.48 -40.37
C ARG A 692 21.33 10.93 -40.05
N PRO A 693 20.43 11.96 -40.12
CA PRO A 693 20.79 13.31 -39.71
C PRO A 693 20.99 13.51 -38.20
N MET A 694 20.26 12.77 -37.35
CA MET A 694 20.26 12.99 -35.88
C MET A 694 21.46 12.36 -35.17
N LEU A 695 22.00 11.26 -35.72
CA LEU A 695 23.18 10.59 -35.15
C LEU A 695 24.49 11.30 -35.50
N ARG A 696 24.55 12.03 -36.63
CA ARG A 696 25.70 12.81 -37.05
C ARG A 696 25.88 14.10 -36.22
N GLU A 697 24.75 14.65 -35.70
CA GLU A 697 24.74 15.84 -34.87
C GLU A 697 25.12 15.55 -33.41
N LEU A 698 24.75 14.35 -32.92
CA LEU A 698 25.14 13.89 -31.56
C LEU A 698 26.60 13.41 -31.49
N ALA A 699 27.19 13.00 -32.62
CA ALA A 699 28.61 12.62 -32.68
C ALA A 699 29.57 13.82 -32.86
N ARG A 700 29.05 14.97 -33.31
CA ARG A 700 29.83 16.20 -33.43
C ARG A 700 30.07 16.94 -32.10
N ASP A 701 29.20 16.72 -31.11
CA ASP A 701 29.33 17.35 -29.77
C ASP A 701 30.28 16.59 -28.80
N ALA A 702 31.00 15.55 -29.27
CA ALA A 702 31.86 14.74 -28.43
C ALA A 702 33.36 14.80 -28.78
N GLY A 703 33.84 15.84 -29.49
CA GLY A 703 35.26 15.93 -29.75
C GLY A 703 35.66 16.98 -30.79
N ASP A 704 35.90 18.17 -30.35
CA ASP A 704 36.74 19.12 -31.08
C ASP A 704 38.20 18.90 -30.62
N GLY A 705 38.94 18.16 -31.47
CA GLY A 705 40.39 18.20 -31.58
C GLY A 705 40.74 18.35 -33.08
N PRO A 706 41.75 19.15 -33.46
CA PRO A 706 42.04 19.43 -34.86
C PRO A 706 42.52 18.20 -35.61
N PRO A 707 42.29 18.11 -36.95
CA PRO A 707 42.63 16.94 -37.74
C PRO A 707 44.16 16.87 -37.97
N ALA A 708 44.78 15.77 -37.54
CA ALA A 708 46.10 15.41 -37.93
C ALA A 708 46.14 14.86 -39.36
N GLU A 709 46.98 15.43 -40.20
CA GLU A 709 47.25 14.99 -41.58
C GLU A 709 47.81 13.57 -41.62
N ARG A 710 47.22 12.73 -42.50
CA ARG A 710 47.71 11.39 -42.79
C ARG A 710 48.66 11.49 -44.05
N PRO A 711 49.83 10.87 -43.99
CA PRO A 711 50.60 10.66 -45.21
C PRO A 711 50.03 9.45 -45.99
N ALA A 712 50.04 9.61 -47.33
CA ALA A 712 49.69 8.57 -48.27
C ALA A 712 50.83 7.55 -48.39
N GLY A 713 50.43 6.25 -48.44
CA GLY A 713 51.40 5.24 -48.80
C GLY A 713 50.99 3.76 -48.54
N SER A 714 50.75 3.08 -49.65
CA SER A 714 50.92 1.64 -49.94
C SER A 714 49.89 0.61 -49.44
N ASP A 715 49.22 0.05 -50.45
CA ASP A 715 48.61 -1.29 -50.53
C ASP A 715 49.60 -2.40 -50.17
N ALA A 716 49.15 -3.40 -49.39
CA ALA A 716 49.47 -4.82 -49.61
C ALA A 716 48.80 -5.69 -48.53
N ASP A 717 48.00 -6.63 -49.02
CA ASP A 717 47.70 -7.98 -48.55
C ASP A 717 47.87 -8.34 -47.06
N ARG A 718 46.75 -8.67 -46.41
CA ARG A 718 46.70 -9.70 -45.36
C ARG A 718 45.35 -10.42 -45.27
N PRO A 719 45.36 -11.76 -44.99
CA PRO A 719 44.23 -12.61 -45.20
C PRO A 719 43.17 -12.61 -44.08
N ARG A 720 41.98 -12.97 -44.47
CA ARG A 720 40.82 -13.19 -43.56
C ARG A 720 41.12 -14.37 -42.61
N GLY A 721 41.37 -14.05 -41.35
CA GLY A 721 41.38 -15.04 -40.27
C GLY A 721 40.09 -14.92 -39.45
N ALA A 722 39.32 -16.02 -39.42
CA ALA A 722 38.18 -16.21 -38.53
C ALA A 722 38.69 -16.35 -37.09
N GLY A 723 38.39 -15.38 -36.23
CA GLY A 723 38.66 -15.45 -34.79
C GLY A 723 37.34 -15.52 -34.04
N PHE A 724 36.97 -16.69 -33.55
CA PHE A 724 35.97 -16.89 -32.53
C PHE A 724 36.50 -16.30 -31.19
N GLY A 725 35.93 -15.21 -30.71
CA GLY A 725 36.10 -14.71 -29.33
C GLY A 725 34.80 -14.93 -28.53
N PRO A 726 34.88 -15.37 -27.26
CA PRO A 726 33.69 -15.65 -26.48
C PRO A 726 32.99 -14.33 -26.07
N GLY A 727 31.65 -14.35 -26.21
CA GLY A 727 30.74 -13.26 -26.10
C GLY A 727 30.83 -12.37 -24.88
N GLY A 728 31.26 -11.15 -25.09
CA GLY A 728 30.94 -10.00 -24.25
C GLY A 728 29.60 -9.44 -24.69
N GLY A 729 28.56 -9.56 -23.87
CA GLY A 729 27.26 -8.95 -24.10
C GLY A 729 27.36 -7.44 -24.22
N GLY A 730 27.46 -6.92 -25.45
CA GLY A 730 27.44 -5.51 -25.75
C GLY A 730 26.07 -4.92 -25.41
N PHE A 731 26.01 -4.10 -24.38
CA PHE A 731 24.86 -3.23 -24.13
C PHE A 731 24.69 -2.27 -25.32
N GLY A 732 23.82 -2.65 -26.27
CA GLY A 732 23.53 -1.87 -27.45
C GLY A 732 22.97 -0.48 -27.08
N ARG A 733 23.72 0.56 -27.36
CA ARG A 733 23.26 1.95 -27.45
C ARG A 733 22.27 2.07 -28.59
N GLY A 734 20.96 1.80 -28.32
CA GLY A 734 19.89 2.12 -29.26
C GLY A 734 19.02 3.24 -28.72
N PRO A 735 18.83 4.35 -29.44
CA PRO A 735 17.82 5.34 -29.12
C PRO A 735 16.45 4.85 -29.55
N GLY A 736 15.53 4.72 -28.57
CA GLY A 736 14.10 4.60 -28.81
C GLY A 736 13.64 3.23 -29.25
N GLY A 737 13.01 2.49 -28.37
CA GLY A 737 12.45 1.16 -28.57
C GLY A 737 11.41 1.07 -29.69
N ARG A 738 11.87 1.01 -30.92
CA ARG A 738 11.13 0.48 -32.05
C ARG A 738 11.33 -1.02 -32.06
N GLY A 739 10.26 -1.78 -32.00
CA GLY A 739 10.29 -3.25 -31.97
C GLY A 739 9.08 -3.77 -31.19
N THR A 740 8.87 -5.08 -31.33
CA THR A 740 7.81 -5.78 -30.60
C THR A 740 8.43 -6.50 -29.42
N ARG A 741 7.84 -6.34 -28.24
CA ARG A 741 8.25 -7.03 -27.02
C ARG A 741 7.06 -7.66 -26.34
N MET A 742 7.24 -8.87 -25.82
CA MET A 742 6.23 -9.61 -25.08
C MET A 742 6.79 -9.97 -23.71
N GLN A 743 5.94 -9.81 -22.68
CA GLN A 743 6.18 -10.27 -21.32
C GLN A 743 5.01 -11.13 -20.86
N PHE A 744 5.29 -12.13 -20.06
CA PHE A 744 4.30 -13.00 -19.45
C PHE A 744 4.81 -13.45 -18.08
N ALA A 745 3.94 -13.42 -17.08
CA ALA A 745 4.22 -13.93 -15.74
C ALA A 745 2.98 -14.59 -15.17
N VAL A 746 3.16 -15.73 -14.49
CA VAL A 746 2.10 -16.41 -13.72
C VAL A 746 2.70 -16.84 -12.41
N TYR A 747 1.99 -16.61 -11.32
CA TYR A 747 2.30 -17.06 -9.98
C TYR A 747 1.09 -17.76 -9.38
N HIS A 748 1.33 -18.89 -8.72
CA HIS A 748 0.32 -19.65 -8.00
C HIS A 748 0.77 -19.84 -6.57
N THR A 749 -0.04 -19.39 -5.63
CA THR A 749 0.14 -19.59 -4.19
C THR A 749 -0.83 -20.66 -3.71
N VAL A 750 -0.33 -21.63 -2.96
CA VAL A 750 -1.12 -22.67 -2.30
C VAL A 750 -0.91 -22.50 -0.80
N HIS A 751 -1.97 -22.20 -0.07
CA HIS A 751 -1.98 -22.17 1.39
C HIS A 751 -2.19 -23.61 1.88
N LEU A 752 -1.20 -24.12 2.60
CA LEU A 752 -1.19 -25.47 3.12
C LEU A 752 -1.77 -25.54 4.52
N ARG A 753 -1.54 -24.48 5.32
CA ARG A 753 -2.03 -24.32 6.68
C ARG A 753 -2.22 -22.84 6.99
N GLU A 754 -3.37 -22.48 7.63
CA GLU A 754 -3.67 -21.15 8.14
C GLU A 754 -4.50 -21.32 9.43
N GLU A 755 -3.82 -21.43 10.56
CA GLU A 755 -4.43 -21.72 11.87
C GLU A 755 -4.15 -20.60 12.88
N ILE A 756 -5.15 -20.26 13.70
CA ILE A 756 -5.04 -19.27 14.77
C ILE A 756 -5.58 -19.85 16.08
N LEU A 757 -4.73 -19.97 17.09
CA LEU A 757 -5.16 -20.17 18.47
C LEU A 757 -5.47 -18.79 19.08
N VAL A 758 -6.74 -18.53 19.31
CA VAL A 758 -7.24 -17.20 19.68
C VAL A 758 -6.75 -16.78 21.07
N ARG A 759 -6.82 -17.68 22.06
CA ARG A 759 -6.32 -17.51 23.43
C ARG A 759 -5.89 -18.87 23.99
N PRO A 760 -5.17 -18.93 25.11
CA PRO A 760 -4.91 -20.21 25.82
C PRO A 760 -6.20 -20.96 26.01
N ASP A 761 -6.54 -22.04 26.04
CA ASP A 761 -7.83 -22.74 26.24
C ASP A 761 -9.02 -22.22 25.38
N GLY A 762 -8.74 -21.39 24.37
CA GLY A 762 -9.73 -20.87 23.43
C GLY A 762 -9.84 -21.71 22.16
N PRO A 763 -10.70 -21.30 21.22
CA PRO A 763 -10.87 -22.01 19.95
C PRO A 763 -9.60 -21.91 19.09
N MET A 764 -9.36 -22.99 18.34
CA MET A 764 -8.43 -22.99 17.21
C MET A 764 -9.24 -22.71 15.95
N LEU A 765 -8.94 -21.60 15.29
CA LEU A 765 -9.57 -21.26 13.99
C LEU A 765 -8.74 -21.89 12.88
N ASP A 766 -9.39 -22.58 11.94
CA ASP A 766 -8.81 -23.02 10.68
C ASP A 766 -9.38 -22.15 9.54
N LEU A 767 -8.58 -21.18 9.09
CA LEU A 767 -9.02 -20.24 8.07
C LEU A 767 -9.19 -20.85 6.68
N LEU A 768 -8.68 -22.07 6.47
CA LEU A 768 -8.86 -22.82 5.23
C LEU A 768 -10.13 -23.69 5.26
N ASP A 769 -10.74 -23.86 6.45
CA ASP A 769 -11.86 -24.77 6.67
C ASP A 769 -12.86 -24.21 7.71
N GLY A 770 -13.71 -23.30 7.27
CA GLY A 770 -14.86 -22.83 8.03
C GLY A 770 -14.67 -21.66 8.99
N ASP A 771 -13.45 -21.11 9.14
CA ASP A 771 -13.23 -19.94 9.97
C ASP A 771 -12.76 -18.72 9.16
N ALA A 772 -12.94 -17.51 9.72
CA ALA A 772 -12.54 -16.26 9.10
C ALA A 772 -12.06 -15.22 10.10
N ILE A 773 -11.15 -14.35 9.64
CA ILE A 773 -10.72 -13.14 10.38
C ILE A 773 -11.02 -11.84 9.64
N GLY A 774 -11.61 -11.91 8.46
CA GLY A 774 -11.93 -10.76 7.61
C GLY A 774 -13.35 -10.82 7.06
N SER A 775 -13.84 -9.70 6.54
CA SER A 775 -15.20 -9.61 5.95
C SER A 775 -15.33 -10.28 4.57
N THR A 776 -14.25 -10.84 4.01
CA THR A 776 -14.26 -11.45 2.67
C THR A 776 -14.17 -12.98 2.70
N GLY A 777 -14.58 -13.59 3.81
CA GLY A 777 -14.55 -15.03 4.03
C GLY A 777 -13.26 -15.52 4.69
N GLY A 778 -13.04 -16.83 4.67
CA GLY A 778 -11.82 -17.48 5.12
C GLY A 778 -10.63 -17.22 4.19
N GLN A 779 -9.51 -17.88 4.43
CA GLN A 779 -8.33 -17.81 3.57
C GLN A 779 -8.52 -18.70 2.33
N PRO A 780 -8.45 -18.15 1.10
CA PRO A 780 -8.50 -19.00 -0.09
C PRO A 780 -7.33 -19.98 -0.14
N ARG A 781 -7.59 -21.26 -0.38
CA ARG A 781 -6.54 -22.29 -0.47
C ARG A 781 -5.63 -22.08 -1.68
N HIS A 782 -6.18 -21.53 -2.77
CA HIS A 782 -5.45 -21.32 -4.02
C HIS A 782 -5.63 -19.88 -4.51
N GLU A 783 -4.52 -19.23 -4.86
CA GLU A 783 -4.50 -17.91 -5.48
C GLU A 783 -3.61 -17.93 -6.72
N VAL A 784 -4.08 -17.37 -7.83
CA VAL A 784 -3.34 -17.28 -9.09
C VAL A 784 -3.28 -15.83 -9.54
N GLU A 785 -2.08 -15.33 -9.80
CA GLU A 785 -1.82 -14.04 -10.40
C GLU A 785 -1.16 -14.22 -11.77
N ALA A 786 -1.74 -13.63 -12.81
CA ALA A 786 -1.21 -13.70 -14.16
C ALA A 786 -1.08 -12.30 -14.76
N GLN A 787 -0.01 -12.07 -15.50
CA GLN A 787 0.25 -10.82 -16.20
C GLN A 787 0.76 -11.10 -17.61
N ALA A 788 0.24 -10.36 -18.59
CA ALA A 788 0.72 -10.41 -19.97
C ALA A 788 0.84 -8.98 -20.52
N GLY A 789 1.92 -8.69 -21.22
CA GLY A 789 2.19 -7.39 -21.81
C GLY A 789 2.74 -7.55 -23.23
N LEU A 790 2.23 -6.72 -24.15
CA LEU A 790 2.71 -6.62 -25.52
C LEU A 790 2.91 -5.14 -25.88
N THR A 791 4.07 -4.83 -26.44
CA THR A 791 4.34 -3.48 -26.94
C THR A 791 4.86 -3.51 -28.37
N HIS A 792 4.41 -2.55 -29.18
CA HIS A 792 4.85 -2.37 -30.54
C HIS A 792 4.92 -0.88 -30.90
N ASN A 793 6.11 -0.38 -31.17
CA ASN A 793 6.33 0.99 -31.66
C ASN A 793 5.61 2.10 -30.84
N GLY A 794 5.66 2.01 -29.50
CA GLY A 794 5.06 2.99 -28.60
C GLY A 794 3.58 2.76 -28.28
N LEU A 795 2.95 1.78 -28.91
CA LEU A 795 1.63 1.29 -28.50
C LEU A 795 1.82 0.07 -27.60
N GLY A 796 1.02 -0.08 -26.58
CA GLY A 796 1.08 -1.21 -25.69
C GLY A 796 -0.27 -1.63 -25.15
N ALA A 797 -0.38 -2.91 -24.86
CA ALA A 797 -1.49 -3.52 -24.14
C ALA A 797 -0.93 -4.36 -23.00
N ARG A 798 -1.55 -4.28 -21.83
CA ARG A 798 -1.25 -5.08 -20.67
C ARG A 798 -2.52 -5.65 -20.07
N LEU A 799 -2.49 -6.92 -19.76
CA LEU A 799 -3.55 -7.64 -19.09
C LEU A 799 -2.99 -8.15 -17.77
N SER A 800 -3.73 -7.98 -16.68
CA SER A 800 -3.48 -8.65 -15.41
C SER A 800 -4.75 -9.35 -14.96
N ALA A 801 -4.60 -10.56 -14.44
CA ALA A 801 -5.67 -11.38 -13.91
C ALA A 801 -5.29 -11.87 -12.53
N ALA A 802 -6.24 -11.86 -11.61
CA ALA A 802 -6.15 -12.45 -10.28
C ALA A 802 -7.35 -13.38 -10.08
N TRP A 803 -7.07 -14.59 -9.62
CA TRP A 803 -8.09 -15.57 -9.26
C TRP A 803 -7.81 -16.09 -7.85
N ARG A 804 -8.89 -16.26 -7.07
CA ARG A 804 -8.86 -16.91 -5.76
C ARG A 804 -9.96 -17.95 -5.66
N SER A 805 -9.69 -19.07 -4.96
CA SER A 805 -10.69 -20.09 -4.68
C SER A 805 -11.78 -19.57 -3.74
N GLY A 806 -12.95 -20.21 -3.75
CA GLY A 806 -14.00 -19.96 -2.77
C GLY A 806 -13.60 -20.42 -1.37
N THR A 807 -14.34 -19.93 -0.36
CA THR A 807 -14.17 -20.26 1.06
C THR A 807 -15.51 -20.41 1.73
N ASP A 808 -15.56 -21.12 2.85
CA ASP A 808 -16.72 -21.28 3.68
C ASP A 808 -16.45 -20.67 5.06
N VAL A 809 -17.49 -20.14 5.72
CA VAL A 809 -17.41 -19.62 7.10
C VAL A 809 -18.60 -20.19 7.88
N ASN A 810 -18.30 -20.94 8.92
CA ASN A 810 -19.31 -21.58 9.75
C ASN A 810 -20.08 -20.57 10.59
N GLY A 811 -21.41 -20.67 10.60
CA GLY A 811 -22.30 -19.83 11.37
C GLY A 811 -23.41 -20.68 12.03
N GLY A 812 -24.00 -20.14 13.12
CA GLY A 812 -25.01 -20.81 13.90
C GLY A 812 -24.46 -21.97 14.77
N PRO A 813 -25.27 -22.47 15.73
CA PRO A 813 -24.84 -23.57 16.63
C PRO A 813 -24.58 -24.90 15.91
N ASP A 814 -25.28 -25.14 14.81
CA ASP A 814 -25.25 -26.38 14.03
C ASP A 814 -24.76 -26.17 12.59
N GLY A 815 -24.13 -25.03 12.28
CA GLY A 815 -23.72 -24.68 10.93
C GLY A 815 -24.86 -24.26 9.99
N SER A 816 -26.07 -24.06 10.52
CA SER A 816 -27.25 -23.68 9.75
C SER A 816 -27.13 -22.32 9.08
N ASP A 817 -26.32 -21.44 9.66
CA ASP A 817 -26.10 -20.05 9.19
C ASP A 817 -24.72 -19.87 8.56
N SER A 818 -24.13 -20.96 8.06
CA SER A 818 -22.82 -20.93 7.35
C SER A 818 -22.92 -20.14 6.06
N LEU A 819 -21.85 -19.38 5.75
CA LEU A 819 -21.75 -18.57 4.56
C LEU A 819 -20.77 -19.18 3.56
N HIS A 820 -21.20 -19.34 2.33
CA HIS A 820 -20.35 -19.73 1.22
C HIS A 820 -19.94 -18.51 0.39
N PHE A 821 -18.63 -18.27 0.28
CA PHE A 821 -18.01 -17.22 -0.53
C PHE A 821 -17.53 -17.83 -1.85
N SER A 822 -18.02 -17.34 -2.97
CA SER A 822 -17.65 -17.85 -4.29
C SER A 822 -16.19 -17.58 -4.62
N SER A 823 -15.62 -18.38 -5.52
CA SER A 823 -14.35 -18.00 -6.17
C SER A 823 -14.51 -16.66 -6.90
N LEU A 824 -13.43 -15.90 -7.02
CA LEU A 824 -13.42 -14.59 -7.69
C LEU A 824 -12.29 -14.52 -8.70
N THR A 825 -12.63 -14.12 -9.94
CA THR A 825 -11.68 -13.83 -11.01
C THR A 825 -11.78 -12.36 -11.41
N THR A 826 -10.74 -11.56 -11.22
CA THR A 826 -10.69 -10.18 -11.70
C THR A 826 -9.68 -10.04 -12.83
N ILE A 827 -10.10 -9.42 -13.93
CA ILE A 827 -9.25 -9.16 -15.10
C ILE A 827 -9.19 -7.66 -15.33
N ASN A 828 -7.97 -7.11 -15.40
CA ASN A 828 -7.72 -5.72 -15.67
C ASN A 828 -7.01 -5.58 -17.02
N LEU A 829 -7.38 -4.56 -17.78
CA LEU A 829 -6.82 -4.28 -19.09
C LEU A 829 -6.33 -2.84 -19.15
N ARG A 830 -5.09 -2.64 -19.61
CA ARG A 830 -4.50 -1.33 -19.83
C ARG A 830 -4.00 -1.21 -21.26
N PHE A 831 -4.45 -0.17 -21.96
CA PHE A 831 -3.89 0.28 -23.22
C PHE A 831 -3.13 1.57 -23.02
N PHE A 832 -1.99 1.72 -23.67
CA PHE A 832 -1.25 2.97 -23.66
C PHE A 832 -0.64 3.27 -25.01
N ALA A 833 -0.54 4.56 -25.31
CA ALA A 833 0.02 5.07 -26.53
C ALA A 833 1.03 6.20 -26.23
N ASP A 834 2.31 5.96 -26.49
CA ASP A 834 3.35 6.98 -26.48
C ASP A 834 3.23 7.79 -27.78
N LEU A 835 2.40 8.85 -27.76
CA LEU A 835 2.09 9.67 -28.94
C LEU A 835 3.35 10.33 -29.50
N GLY A 836 4.34 10.60 -28.66
CA GLY A 836 5.64 11.12 -29.05
C GLY A 836 6.48 10.20 -29.97
N GLN A 837 6.17 8.91 -30.00
CA GLN A 837 6.83 7.94 -30.89
C GLN A 837 6.15 7.84 -32.28
N GLN A 838 4.97 8.43 -32.45
CA GLN A 838 4.21 8.43 -33.69
C GLN A 838 4.65 9.61 -34.56
N ALA A 839 5.65 9.42 -35.44
CA ALA A 839 6.29 10.48 -36.22
C ALA A 839 5.28 11.33 -37.05
N LYS A 840 4.26 10.69 -37.66
CA LYS A 840 3.21 11.37 -38.41
C LYS A 840 2.36 12.28 -37.51
N LEU A 841 2.00 11.84 -36.31
CA LEU A 841 1.23 12.64 -35.35
C LEU A 841 2.05 13.83 -34.84
N VAL A 842 3.31 13.59 -34.47
CA VAL A 842 4.20 14.64 -33.96
C VAL A 842 4.53 15.68 -35.01
N SER A 843 4.62 15.30 -36.31
CA SER A 843 4.82 16.28 -37.39
C SER A 843 3.58 17.16 -37.64
N ALA A 844 2.37 16.59 -37.49
CA ALA A 844 1.11 17.35 -37.63
C ALA A 844 0.82 18.19 -36.37
N VAL A 845 1.08 17.65 -35.16
CA VAL A 845 0.81 18.31 -33.88
C VAL A 845 2.04 18.19 -32.98
N PRO A 846 3.00 19.13 -33.03
CA PRO A 846 4.26 19.09 -32.28
C PRO A 846 4.07 19.00 -30.75
N PHE A 847 2.94 19.49 -30.24
CA PHE A 847 2.58 19.39 -28.82
C PHE A 847 2.55 17.94 -28.34
N LEU A 848 2.22 16.97 -29.18
CA LEU A 848 2.15 15.54 -28.79
C LEU A 848 3.53 14.89 -28.56
N ARG A 849 4.62 15.59 -28.83
CA ARG A 849 5.97 15.11 -28.50
C ARG A 849 6.12 14.96 -27.00
N GLY A 850 6.43 13.73 -26.52
CA GLY A 850 6.53 13.41 -25.10
C GLY A 850 5.19 13.26 -24.38
N SER A 851 4.09 13.13 -25.14
CA SER A 851 2.78 12.85 -24.55
C SER A 851 2.49 11.35 -24.56
N ARG A 852 1.79 10.88 -23.52
CA ARG A 852 1.25 9.53 -23.41
C ARG A 852 -0.23 9.61 -23.06
N LEU A 853 -1.02 8.77 -23.70
CA LEU A 853 -2.41 8.51 -23.36
C LEU A 853 -2.51 7.10 -22.82
N THR A 854 -3.19 6.91 -21.70
CA THR A 854 -3.44 5.60 -21.08
C THR A 854 -4.93 5.43 -20.84
N LEU A 855 -5.46 4.28 -21.23
CA LEU A 855 -6.82 3.81 -20.92
C LEU A 855 -6.69 2.53 -20.10
N SER A 856 -7.26 2.52 -18.91
CA SER A 856 -7.30 1.34 -18.05
C SER A 856 -8.74 0.97 -17.73
N VAL A 857 -9.04 -0.31 -17.82
CA VAL A 857 -10.31 -0.90 -17.36
C VAL A 857 -9.98 -1.88 -16.26
N THR A 858 -10.43 -1.58 -15.05
CA THR A 858 -10.32 -2.46 -13.89
C THR A 858 -11.58 -3.31 -13.82
N ASN A 859 -11.43 -4.59 -13.44
CA ASN A 859 -12.51 -5.56 -13.38
C ASN A 859 -13.32 -5.60 -14.69
N LEU A 860 -12.66 -5.97 -15.78
CA LEU A 860 -13.19 -5.90 -17.17
C LEU A 860 -14.57 -6.57 -17.33
N PHE A 861 -14.82 -7.67 -16.64
CA PHE A 861 -16.05 -8.44 -16.71
C PHE A 861 -17.09 -8.09 -15.63
N ASN A 862 -16.76 -7.10 -14.77
CA ASN A 862 -17.62 -6.69 -13.65
C ASN A 862 -17.96 -7.85 -12.69
N GLU A 863 -16.99 -8.76 -12.49
CA GLU A 863 -17.16 -9.88 -11.56
C GLU A 863 -17.10 -9.39 -10.12
N ARG A 864 -17.99 -9.89 -9.30
CA ARG A 864 -18.08 -9.61 -7.87
C ARG A 864 -18.21 -10.92 -7.10
N MET A 865 -17.69 -10.94 -5.89
CA MET A 865 -17.88 -12.07 -4.99
C MET A 865 -19.37 -12.24 -4.66
N ARG A 866 -19.83 -13.46 -4.71
CA ARG A 866 -21.19 -13.86 -4.29
C ARG A 866 -21.08 -14.61 -2.97
N VAL A 867 -21.86 -14.17 -2.01
CA VAL A 867 -21.95 -14.83 -0.70
C VAL A 867 -23.38 -15.35 -0.53
N ARG A 868 -23.50 -16.57 -0.07
CA ARG A 868 -24.81 -17.22 0.18
C ARG A 868 -24.78 -17.97 1.50
N ASP A 869 -25.90 -17.93 2.19
CA ASP A 869 -26.14 -18.78 3.35
C ASP A 869 -26.55 -20.22 2.92
N ALA A 870 -26.87 -21.06 3.89
CA ALA A 870 -27.31 -22.45 3.67
C ALA A 870 -28.60 -22.56 2.85
N ASP A 871 -29.45 -21.55 2.89
CA ASP A 871 -30.71 -21.48 2.14
C ASP A 871 -30.54 -20.88 0.73
N GLY A 872 -29.33 -20.48 0.37
CA GLY A 872 -28.96 -19.86 -0.90
C GLY A 872 -29.31 -18.36 -0.96
N ILE A 873 -29.63 -17.74 0.17
CA ILE A 873 -29.92 -16.31 0.29
C ILE A 873 -28.61 -15.54 0.50
N THR A 874 -28.51 -14.33 -0.07
CA THR A 874 -27.38 -13.43 0.17
C THR A 874 -27.73 -12.51 1.34
N PRO A 875 -26.97 -12.54 2.47
CA PRO A 875 -27.16 -11.59 3.55
C PRO A 875 -26.91 -10.15 3.08
N VAL A 876 -27.64 -9.18 3.63
CA VAL A 876 -27.58 -7.78 3.18
C VAL A 876 -26.18 -7.19 3.30
N SER A 877 -25.44 -7.52 4.39
CA SER A 877 -24.05 -7.10 4.60
C SER A 877 -23.04 -7.71 3.62
N TYR A 878 -23.43 -8.74 2.88
CA TYR A 878 -22.59 -9.46 1.92
C TYR A 878 -23.10 -9.35 0.47
N GLN A 879 -24.00 -8.41 0.19
CA GLN A 879 -24.40 -8.15 -1.19
C GLN A 879 -23.18 -7.72 -2.02
N PRO A 880 -23.12 -8.11 -3.32
CA PRO A 880 -21.96 -7.83 -4.17
C PRO A 880 -21.56 -6.35 -4.20
N ASP A 881 -22.55 -5.44 -4.17
CA ASP A 881 -22.32 -4.00 -4.19
C ASP A 881 -21.80 -3.41 -2.86
N TYR A 882 -21.96 -4.13 -1.74
CA TYR A 882 -21.27 -3.82 -0.49
C TYR A 882 -19.80 -4.27 -0.52
N LEU A 883 -19.53 -5.46 -1.08
CA LEU A 883 -18.19 -6.04 -1.11
C LEU A 883 -17.28 -5.36 -2.14
N ASP A 884 -17.84 -4.96 -3.28
CA ASP A 884 -17.16 -4.20 -4.34
C ASP A 884 -18.08 -3.11 -4.92
N PRO A 885 -18.16 -1.93 -4.27
CA PRO A 885 -19.04 -0.85 -4.70
C PRO A 885 -18.67 -0.25 -6.06
N LEU A 886 -17.43 -0.38 -6.52
CA LEU A 886 -16.98 0.18 -7.78
C LEU A 886 -17.21 -0.75 -8.97
N GLY A 887 -17.06 -2.06 -8.78
CA GLY A 887 -17.12 -3.04 -9.87
C GLY A 887 -16.18 -2.68 -11.01
N ARG A 888 -16.67 -2.75 -12.25
CA ARG A 888 -15.91 -2.33 -13.42
C ARG A 888 -15.74 -0.83 -13.45
N SER A 889 -14.47 -0.36 -13.52
CA SER A 889 -14.15 1.07 -13.61
C SER A 889 -13.25 1.38 -14.80
N ILE A 890 -13.44 2.56 -15.39
CA ILE A 890 -12.65 3.08 -16.52
C ILE A 890 -11.83 4.26 -16.01
N ARG A 891 -10.53 4.26 -16.37
CA ARG A 891 -9.60 5.34 -16.07
C ARG A 891 -8.92 5.81 -17.35
N ILE A 892 -8.89 7.13 -17.56
CA ILE A 892 -8.17 7.77 -18.66
C ILE A 892 -7.15 8.71 -18.06
N SER A 893 -5.88 8.59 -18.49
CA SER A 893 -4.79 9.47 -18.08
C SER A 893 -4.12 10.07 -19.30
N PHE A 894 -3.92 11.37 -19.29
CA PHE A 894 -3.11 12.09 -20.25
C PHE A 894 -1.91 12.69 -19.55
N ARG A 895 -0.72 12.27 -19.95
CA ARG A 895 0.56 12.71 -19.40
C ARG A 895 1.38 13.42 -20.47
N LYS A 896 2.01 14.53 -20.08
CA LYS A 896 2.86 15.37 -20.92
C LYS A 896 4.22 15.58 -20.27
N LEU A 897 5.31 15.24 -20.98
CA LEU A 897 6.67 15.61 -20.64
C LEU A 897 7.07 16.83 -21.47
N PHE A 898 7.45 17.90 -20.78
CA PHE A 898 8.01 19.10 -21.37
C PHE A 898 9.53 19.03 -21.29
N PHE A 899 10.18 18.94 -22.45
CA PHE A 899 11.63 19.01 -22.53
C PHE A 899 12.03 20.48 -22.67
N PRO A 900 13.13 20.91 -22.03
CA PRO A 900 13.60 22.28 -22.19
C PRO A 900 13.91 22.57 -23.65
N PRO A 901 13.69 23.82 -24.13
CA PRO A 901 14.15 24.23 -25.45
C PRO A 901 15.65 23.99 -25.56
N ARG A 902 16.11 23.49 -26.71
CA ARG A 902 17.53 23.38 -26.98
C ARG A 902 18.13 24.80 -26.89
N PRO A 903 19.28 25.01 -26.22
CA PRO A 903 19.96 26.30 -26.36
C PRO A 903 20.19 26.52 -27.84
N SER A 904 19.66 27.63 -28.36
CA SER A 904 19.98 28.08 -29.70
C SER A 904 21.48 28.41 -29.69
N GLY A 905 22.28 27.49 -30.23
CA GLY A 905 23.68 27.81 -30.49
C GLY A 905 23.80 29.12 -31.26
N PRO A 906 24.87 29.91 -31.10
CA PRO A 906 25.07 31.08 -31.91
C PRO A 906 24.97 30.66 -33.37
N ARG A 907 24.07 31.31 -34.13
CA ARG A 907 24.02 31.18 -35.58
C ARG A 907 25.35 31.68 -36.13
N PRO A 908 25.99 30.94 -37.06
CA PRO A 908 27.23 31.30 -37.65
C PRO A 908 27.13 32.65 -38.34
#